data_3091bc687329bfaacfb723202abf0b80
#
_entry.id   3091bc687329bfaacfb723202abf0b80
#
_cell.length_a   1.000
_cell.length_b   1.000
_cell.length_c   1.000
_cell.angle_alpha   90.00
_cell.angle_beta   90.00
_cell.angle_gamma   90.00
#
_symmetry.space_group_name_H-M   'P 1'
#
loop_
_entity.id
_entity.type
_entity.pdbx_description
1 polymer ?
#
loop_
_entity_poly.entity_id
_entity_poly.type
_entity_poly.pdbx_seq_one_letter_code
_entity_poly.pdbx_strand_id
1 'polypeptide(L)'
;MRKNFLIAVFFLLTSTITAQNKCFWVFFTDKNDTQFDPYSYFDAKAIARYQQCGADLYDISNYPLNDSYVNSVSAYSTEVFGESRWLNAVGVETTDDNAALIAQLPFVDRIQEIVSNGTVASLRVERNNPESSNVDCFVVSSRDDDDEPVDILTDQLKRFGGQHFIDKGIDGKGLRICVMDGGFPKVNTHPAFQHLRDNNQILMTYNFPNKREDVYGWSTHGTMVLSCIAGINKEGQKMGLATGAEFLLARTEIDPEPFKEEVWWAQGAEWADKNGADIINSSLGYGKDRHWTRDMDGTSYVAKAANKAAEKGILICNSAGNEGDDSRWMTIITPADAENVICVGGIDANLKDYRHISFSSFGPTADKRRKPDVVAFGEAQVAKPSGGFTSAFGTSFASPLTAGFCACAWQTKRDLTALQMKAEIQKSCDLYPYYDYAFGYGVPQAAYFTGDLKPAERSFNLVQEKDGVKIVIPKVIENQDVFINVEGTDGVLLGYYKVHPDSTGIKLNNKDFGQGKKLNVSYNGFYDSCPISGMGGDVNLLTQYRNSQNGTFKKVKKEGWQKTTYFQYDYNLPNGTWNCGFSRHFAFGRRWFYGKSYKIGMGLGLDWNRFVQRNLYAPSSIIDHPSNDRVMMCNMQLRGELLQRIPIRRWGINWDLGVYGGFNITRREKVTDRLYITDEMGQEISEGVYSKKVTTYYNAKAMNRFEYGATTRISYTIANMLNIGVYGSYRLSNVIIGGDAVVGDINPSPWNVGIELELVP
;
A
#
# COMPACT_ATOMS: atom_id res chain seq x y z
N MET A 1 -7.21 35.56 48.24
CA MET A 1 -7.70 35.68 46.85
C MET A 1 -6.78 35.06 45.77
N ARG A 2 -5.48 34.97 45.91
CA ARG A 2 -4.57 34.38 44.87
C ARG A 2 -4.60 32.85 44.74
N LYS A 3 -5.03 32.11 45.76
CA LYS A 3 -5.08 30.63 45.70
C LYS A 3 -6.33 30.11 44.98
N ASN A 4 -7.43 30.83 45.00
CA ASN A 4 -8.69 30.41 44.36
C ASN A 4 -8.72 30.72 42.84
N PHE A 5 -7.89 31.64 42.37
CA PHE A 5 -7.77 31.97 40.97
C PHE A 5 -6.98 30.90 40.16
N LEU A 6 -6.00 30.27 40.81
CA LEU A 6 -5.22 29.19 40.19
C LEU A 6 -6.02 27.88 40.09
N ILE A 7 -6.96 27.63 40.99
CA ILE A 7 -7.86 26.47 40.94
C ILE A 7 -8.92 26.66 39.86
N ALA A 8 -9.45 27.88 39.67
CA ALA A 8 -10.40 28.18 38.61
C ALA A 8 -9.77 28.12 37.20
N VAL A 9 -8.50 28.51 37.05
CA VAL A 9 -7.77 28.39 35.76
C VAL A 9 -7.37 26.94 35.49
N PHE A 10 -7.13 26.12 36.52
CA PHE A 10 -6.87 24.68 36.34
C PHE A 10 -8.16 23.93 35.97
N PHE A 11 -9.33 24.37 36.46
CA PHE A 11 -10.64 23.78 36.07
C PHE A 11 -11.14 24.27 34.70
N LEU A 12 -10.66 25.40 34.19
CA LEU A 12 -10.98 25.89 32.83
C LEU A 12 -10.03 25.34 31.75
N LEU A 13 -8.96 24.65 32.13
CA LEU A 13 -8.04 23.93 31.25
C LEU A 13 -8.33 22.42 31.16
N THR A 14 -9.29 21.93 31.93
CA THR A 14 -9.77 20.55 31.86
C THR A 14 -11.17 20.54 31.27
N SER A 15 -11.30 20.83 30.02
CA SER A 15 -12.40 20.32 29.24
C SER A 15 -12.49 20.99 27.88
N THR A 16 -11.93 20.43 26.92
CA THR A 16 -12.61 19.94 25.72
C THR A 16 -11.71 18.84 25.17
N ILE A 17 -11.64 17.71 25.87
CA ILE A 17 -11.47 16.46 25.18
C ILE A 17 -12.81 16.32 24.45
N THR A 18 -12.91 16.87 23.26
CA THR A 18 -13.95 16.45 22.34
C THR A 18 -13.74 14.96 22.17
N ALA A 19 -14.71 14.17 22.64
CA ALA A 19 -14.68 12.73 22.46
C ALA A 19 -14.48 12.50 20.95
N GLN A 20 -13.33 11.91 20.60
CA GLN A 20 -12.99 11.65 19.21
C GLN A 20 -13.87 10.52 18.72
N ASN A 21 -14.59 10.72 17.64
CA ASN A 21 -15.33 9.65 17.00
C ASN A 21 -14.36 8.59 16.47
N LYS A 22 -14.72 7.33 16.65
CA LYS A 22 -14.04 6.16 16.15
C LYS A 22 -14.99 5.30 15.33
N CYS A 23 -14.45 4.41 14.52
CA CYS A 23 -15.22 3.45 13.75
C CYS A 23 -15.30 2.12 14.48
N PHE A 24 -16.49 1.52 14.50
CA PHE A 24 -16.73 0.23 15.16
C PHE A 24 -17.59 -0.67 14.26
N TRP A 25 -17.31 -1.97 14.32
CA TRP A 25 -18.28 -3.01 14.01
C TRP A 25 -19.14 -3.28 15.22
N VAL A 26 -20.47 -3.29 15.04
CA VAL A 26 -21.46 -3.71 16.03
C VAL A 26 -22.13 -4.97 15.51
N PHE A 27 -21.91 -6.10 16.16
CA PHE A 27 -22.46 -7.40 15.77
C PHE A 27 -23.73 -7.68 16.57
N PHE A 28 -24.77 -8.19 15.90
CA PHE A 28 -26.04 -8.54 16.52
C PHE A 28 -26.09 -10.03 16.88
N THR A 29 -26.85 -10.37 17.92
CA THR A 29 -27.05 -11.75 18.39
C THR A 29 -27.79 -12.59 17.39
N ASP A 30 -28.78 -12.02 16.72
CA ASP A 30 -29.73 -12.71 15.86
C ASP A 30 -30.34 -11.77 14.79
N LYS A 31 -31.31 -12.29 14.05
CA LYS A 31 -32.14 -11.55 13.08
C LYS A 31 -33.63 -11.79 13.34
N ASN A 32 -33.99 -11.92 14.62
CA ASN A 32 -35.37 -12.16 15.00
C ASN A 32 -36.30 -11.07 14.43
N ASP A 33 -37.53 -11.44 14.18
CA ASP A 33 -38.60 -10.58 13.63
C ASP A 33 -38.33 -10.01 12.22
N THR A 34 -37.30 -10.52 11.50
CA THR A 34 -37.09 -10.18 10.10
C THR A 34 -37.87 -11.10 9.18
N GLN A 35 -38.44 -10.53 8.12
CA GLN A 35 -39.08 -11.28 7.04
C GLN A 35 -38.19 -11.24 5.82
N PHE A 36 -38.08 -12.37 5.13
CA PHE A 36 -37.25 -12.49 3.94
C PHE A 36 -37.90 -13.43 2.91
N ASP A 37 -38.07 -12.90 1.72
CA ASP A 37 -38.44 -13.71 0.54
C ASP A 37 -37.29 -13.61 -0.48
N PRO A 38 -36.50 -14.69 -0.65
CA PRO A 38 -35.35 -14.68 -1.56
C PRO A 38 -35.77 -14.46 -3.03
N TYR A 39 -36.99 -14.87 -3.43
CA TYR A 39 -37.44 -14.73 -4.81
C TYR A 39 -37.83 -13.29 -5.17
N SER A 40 -38.16 -12.47 -4.21
CA SER A 40 -38.37 -11.04 -4.39
C SER A 40 -37.08 -10.22 -4.20
N TYR A 41 -36.12 -10.77 -3.46
CA TYR A 41 -34.90 -10.04 -3.09
C TYR A 41 -33.77 -10.20 -4.10
N PHE A 42 -33.54 -11.47 -4.58
CA PHE A 42 -32.42 -11.78 -5.48
C PHE A 42 -32.80 -11.66 -6.95
N ASP A 43 -31.85 -11.20 -7.76
CA ASP A 43 -31.93 -11.36 -9.21
C ASP A 43 -32.07 -12.85 -9.60
N ALA A 44 -32.82 -13.11 -10.67
CA ALA A 44 -33.05 -14.48 -11.15
C ALA A 44 -31.73 -15.25 -11.41
N LYS A 45 -30.68 -14.55 -11.83
CA LYS A 45 -29.36 -15.13 -12.05
C LYS A 45 -28.67 -15.52 -10.73
N ALA A 46 -28.88 -14.74 -9.66
CA ALA A 46 -28.43 -15.11 -8.32
C ALA A 46 -29.12 -16.38 -7.83
N ILE A 47 -30.44 -16.49 -8.00
CA ILE A 47 -31.23 -17.68 -7.64
C ILE A 47 -30.69 -18.92 -8.37
N ALA A 48 -30.47 -18.81 -9.68
CA ALA A 48 -29.91 -19.90 -10.49
C ALA A 48 -28.52 -20.33 -10.00
N ARG A 49 -27.66 -19.37 -9.62
CA ARG A 49 -26.32 -19.62 -9.07
C ARG A 49 -26.40 -20.36 -7.72
N TYR A 50 -27.29 -19.94 -6.81
CA TYR A 50 -27.53 -20.64 -5.53
C TYR A 50 -27.95 -22.09 -5.74
N GLN A 51 -28.89 -22.33 -6.70
CA GLN A 51 -29.33 -23.67 -7.07
C GLN A 51 -28.19 -24.51 -7.63
N GLN A 52 -27.34 -23.92 -8.47
CA GLN A 52 -26.19 -24.60 -9.08
C GLN A 52 -25.13 -25.00 -8.03
N CYS A 53 -24.83 -24.14 -7.06
CA CYS A 53 -23.83 -24.46 -6.03
C CYS A 53 -24.43 -25.21 -4.82
N GLY A 54 -25.75 -25.41 -4.77
CA GLY A 54 -26.44 -26.07 -3.67
C GLY A 54 -26.50 -25.23 -2.38
N ALA A 55 -26.34 -23.91 -2.48
CA ALA A 55 -26.46 -23.00 -1.35
C ALA A 55 -27.93 -22.77 -1.00
N ASP A 56 -28.23 -22.66 0.30
CA ASP A 56 -29.59 -22.42 0.77
C ASP A 56 -29.97 -20.94 0.58
N LEU A 57 -31.03 -20.70 -0.19
CA LEU A 57 -31.61 -19.36 -0.39
C LEU A 57 -32.17 -18.78 0.94
N TYR A 58 -32.62 -19.64 1.84
CA TYR A 58 -33.16 -19.27 3.15
C TYR A 58 -32.12 -19.34 4.27
N ASP A 59 -30.81 -19.46 3.93
CA ASP A 59 -29.74 -19.32 4.92
C ASP A 59 -29.87 -17.99 5.68
N ILE A 60 -29.76 -18.03 7.01
CA ILE A 60 -29.99 -16.85 7.87
C ILE A 60 -29.09 -15.67 7.50
N SER A 61 -27.90 -15.92 6.90
CA SER A 61 -27.04 -14.85 6.43
C SER A 61 -27.64 -14.04 5.28
N ASN A 62 -28.64 -14.58 4.58
CA ASN A 62 -29.34 -13.88 3.51
C ASN A 62 -30.44 -12.95 4.01
N TYR A 63 -30.90 -13.14 5.23
CA TYR A 63 -31.94 -12.27 5.81
C TYR A 63 -31.36 -10.87 6.05
N PRO A 64 -32.20 -9.81 5.94
CA PRO A 64 -31.80 -8.46 6.31
C PRO A 64 -31.44 -8.37 7.79
N LEU A 65 -30.77 -7.31 8.18
CA LEU A 65 -30.63 -6.95 9.58
C LEU A 65 -31.99 -6.57 10.16
N ASN A 66 -32.15 -6.70 11.47
CA ASN A 66 -33.34 -6.21 12.15
C ASN A 66 -33.31 -4.68 12.21
N ASP A 67 -34.25 -4.03 11.55
CA ASP A 67 -34.32 -2.56 11.46
C ASP A 67 -34.39 -1.88 12.83
N SER A 68 -35.06 -2.51 13.82
CA SER A 68 -35.15 -1.96 15.18
C SER A 68 -33.79 -1.95 15.88
N TYR A 69 -32.94 -2.96 15.61
CA TYR A 69 -31.57 -3.02 16.13
C TYR A 69 -30.70 -1.95 15.50
N VAL A 70 -30.76 -1.83 14.15
CA VAL A 70 -30.02 -0.81 13.41
C VAL A 70 -30.40 0.59 13.86
N ASN A 71 -31.71 0.88 13.98
CA ASN A 71 -32.21 2.17 14.45
C ASN A 71 -31.78 2.49 15.89
N SER A 72 -31.79 1.50 16.78
CA SER A 72 -31.35 1.66 18.17
C SER A 72 -29.87 1.99 18.26
N VAL A 73 -29.01 1.32 17.46
CA VAL A 73 -27.59 1.61 17.38
C VAL A 73 -27.34 2.98 16.73
N SER A 74 -28.09 3.33 15.70
CA SER A 74 -28.01 4.63 15.03
C SER A 74 -28.27 5.80 15.98
N ALA A 75 -29.14 5.64 16.99
CA ALA A 75 -29.44 6.68 17.97
C ALA A 75 -28.22 7.07 18.85
N TYR A 76 -27.24 6.18 18.99
CA TYR A 76 -25.98 6.40 19.71
C TYR A 76 -24.80 6.68 18.77
N SER A 77 -25.01 6.74 17.46
CA SER A 77 -23.97 6.86 16.46
C SER A 77 -24.03 8.19 15.74
N THR A 78 -22.88 8.75 15.39
CA THR A 78 -22.79 9.92 14.51
C THR A 78 -23.17 9.55 13.08
N GLU A 79 -22.78 8.32 12.67
CA GLU A 79 -23.06 7.78 11.36
C GLU A 79 -23.16 6.25 11.44
N VAL A 80 -24.14 5.67 10.74
CA VAL A 80 -24.13 4.27 10.31
C VAL A 80 -23.65 4.27 8.87
N PHE A 81 -22.37 3.92 8.64
CA PHE A 81 -21.77 4.03 7.31
C PHE A 81 -21.86 2.75 6.50
N GLY A 82 -22.25 1.63 7.12
CA GLY A 82 -22.43 0.38 6.41
C GLY A 82 -23.18 -0.68 7.20
N GLU A 83 -23.77 -1.63 6.47
CA GLU A 83 -24.54 -2.75 6.98
C GLU A 83 -24.10 -4.03 6.29
N SER A 84 -23.87 -5.10 7.04
CA SER A 84 -23.56 -6.41 6.47
C SER A 84 -24.53 -7.46 6.98
N ARG A 85 -25.36 -7.97 6.08
CA ARG A 85 -26.26 -9.09 6.38
C ARG A 85 -25.49 -10.38 6.61
N TRP A 86 -24.36 -10.59 5.90
CA TRP A 86 -23.57 -11.81 6.06
C TRP A 86 -22.87 -11.89 7.41
N LEU A 87 -22.40 -10.76 7.91
CA LEU A 87 -21.74 -10.65 9.20
C LEU A 87 -22.71 -10.42 10.35
N ASN A 88 -24.00 -10.16 10.07
CA ASN A 88 -25.01 -9.72 11.02
C ASN A 88 -24.53 -8.53 11.85
N ALA A 89 -24.07 -7.49 11.18
CA ALA A 89 -23.38 -6.37 11.82
C ALA A 89 -23.58 -5.05 11.07
N VAL A 90 -23.39 -3.95 11.80
CA VAL A 90 -23.34 -2.60 11.25
C VAL A 90 -21.99 -1.95 11.54
N GLY A 91 -21.48 -1.15 10.57
CA GLY A 91 -20.35 -0.26 10.76
C GLY A 91 -20.83 1.10 11.22
N VAL A 92 -20.34 1.58 12.35
CA VAL A 92 -20.76 2.86 12.94
C VAL A 92 -19.58 3.75 13.27
N GLU A 93 -19.80 5.04 13.21
CA GLU A 93 -18.91 6.05 13.77
C GLU A 93 -19.53 6.64 15.03
N THR A 94 -18.83 6.51 16.16
CA THR A 94 -19.34 6.94 17.47
C THR A 94 -18.18 7.21 18.45
N THR A 95 -18.51 7.75 19.63
CA THR A 95 -17.55 7.93 20.73
C THR A 95 -17.38 6.65 21.56
N ASP A 96 -16.28 6.53 22.31
CA ASP A 96 -16.07 5.40 23.22
C ASP A 96 -17.20 5.26 24.26
N ASP A 97 -17.73 6.38 24.79
CA ASP A 97 -18.83 6.36 25.74
C ASP A 97 -20.12 5.80 25.12
N ASN A 98 -20.45 6.23 23.92
CA ASN A 98 -21.60 5.70 23.20
C ASN A 98 -21.40 4.25 22.76
N ALA A 99 -20.20 3.86 22.37
CA ALA A 99 -19.88 2.47 22.07
C ALA A 99 -20.10 1.57 23.29
N ALA A 100 -19.76 2.04 24.50
CA ALA A 100 -20.04 1.33 25.74
C ALA A 100 -21.55 1.21 26.03
N LEU A 101 -22.37 2.21 25.65
CA LEU A 101 -23.82 2.14 25.76
C LEU A 101 -24.41 1.16 24.74
N ILE A 102 -23.95 1.19 23.50
CA ILE A 102 -24.35 0.25 22.45
C ILE A 102 -24.03 -1.20 22.88
N ALA A 103 -22.87 -1.45 23.50
CA ALA A 103 -22.48 -2.76 23.97
C ALA A 103 -23.43 -3.35 25.06
N GLN A 104 -24.22 -2.51 25.73
CA GLN A 104 -25.18 -2.93 26.76
C GLN A 104 -26.56 -3.24 26.18
N LEU A 105 -26.80 -2.98 24.89
CA LEU A 105 -28.07 -3.30 24.26
C LEU A 105 -28.26 -4.84 24.20
N PRO A 106 -29.43 -5.38 24.56
CA PRO A 106 -29.63 -6.83 24.77
C PRO A 106 -29.46 -7.66 23.48
N PHE A 107 -29.54 -7.04 22.33
CA PHE A 107 -29.39 -7.67 21.02
C PHE A 107 -27.99 -7.45 20.39
N VAL A 108 -27.05 -6.82 21.09
CA VAL A 108 -25.67 -6.68 20.65
C VAL A 108 -24.83 -7.82 21.23
N ASP A 109 -24.24 -8.62 20.33
CA ASP A 109 -23.33 -9.70 20.70
C ASP A 109 -21.98 -9.14 21.16
N ARG A 110 -21.41 -8.26 20.35
CA ARG A 110 -20.13 -7.60 20.64
C ARG A 110 -19.95 -6.34 19.81
N ILE A 111 -19.07 -5.48 20.29
CA ILE A 111 -18.55 -4.34 19.56
C ILE A 111 -17.05 -4.53 19.34
N GLN A 112 -16.57 -4.17 18.16
CA GLN A 112 -15.16 -4.22 17.83
C GLN A 112 -14.73 -2.92 17.16
N GLU A 113 -13.78 -2.22 17.78
CA GLU A 113 -13.19 -1.02 17.17
C GLU A 113 -12.46 -1.40 15.87
N ILE A 114 -12.69 -0.64 14.81
CA ILE A 114 -11.98 -0.74 13.55
C ILE A 114 -10.76 0.17 13.67
N VAL A 115 -9.64 -0.40 14.11
CA VAL A 115 -8.39 0.33 14.39
C VAL A 115 -7.35 0.05 13.32
N SER A 116 -6.46 1.03 13.10
CA SER A 116 -5.19 0.78 12.46
C SER A 116 -4.21 0.14 13.45
N ASN A 117 -3.24 -0.60 12.95
CA ASN A 117 -2.18 -1.25 13.72
C ASN A 117 -1.25 -0.29 14.48
N GLY A 118 -1.72 0.86 14.95
CA GLY A 118 -0.92 1.80 15.73
C GLY A 118 0.24 2.44 14.97
N THR A 119 0.31 2.28 13.67
CA THR A 119 1.13 3.12 12.82
C THR A 119 0.43 4.47 12.76
N VAL A 120 1.01 5.44 13.45
CA VAL A 120 0.60 6.85 13.37
C VAL A 120 0.33 7.14 11.91
N ALA A 121 -0.90 7.59 11.62
CA ALA A 121 -1.28 8.05 10.32
C ALA A 121 -0.15 8.93 9.79
N SER A 122 0.54 8.48 8.78
CA SER A 122 1.53 9.30 8.11
C SER A 122 0.75 10.51 7.62
N LEU A 123 1.06 11.68 8.17
CA LEU A 123 0.60 12.95 7.62
C LEU A 123 1.07 12.99 6.17
N ARG A 124 0.26 12.47 5.27
CA ARG A 124 0.40 12.75 3.84
C ARG A 124 0.16 14.24 3.71
N VAL A 125 1.23 14.97 3.48
CA VAL A 125 1.15 16.37 3.10
C VAL A 125 0.35 16.41 1.80
N GLU A 126 -0.87 16.96 1.89
CA GLU A 126 -1.69 17.27 0.74
C GLU A 126 -0.86 18.07 -0.26
N ARG A 127 -0.48 17.44 -1.35
CA ARG A 127 -0.14 18.16 -2.55
C ARG A 127 -1.45 18.42 -3.28
N ASN A 128 -1.94 19.64 -3.14
CA ASN A 128 -2.98 20.18 -3.99
C ASN A 128 -2.51 20.17 -5.45
N ASN A 129 -2.69 19.05 -6.11
CA ASN A 129 -2.62 18.92 -7.54
C ASN A 129 -3.88 18.16 -7.98
N PRO A 130 -4.85 18.80 -8.63
CA PRO A 130 -6.13 18.19 -8.98
C PRO A 130 -6.01 17.08 -10.06
N GLU A 131 -4.80 16.74 -10.49
CA GLU A 131 -4.53 15.71 -11.52
C GLU A 131 -3.81 14.46 -11.02
N SER A 132 -3.52 14.33 -9.72
CA SER A 132 -2.84 13.14 -9.18
C SER A 132 -3.65 12.48 -8.09
N SER A 133 -4.71 11.74 -8.46
CA SER A 133 -5.07 10.55 -7.71
C SER A 133 -3.93 9.54 -7.94
N ASN A 134 -2.91 9.61 -7.10
CA ASN A 134 -1.82 8.64 -7.13
C ASN A 134 -2.31 7.32 -6.54
N VAL A 135 -2.91 6.49 -7.37
CA VAL A 135 -2.65 5.07 -7.25
C VAL A 135 -1.14 4.95 -7.42
N ASP A 136 -0.43 4.36 -6.44
CA ASP A 136 1.00 4.15 -6.51
C ASP A 136 1.34 3.25 -7.70
N CYS A 137 1.31 3.81 -8.91
CA CYS A 137 1.83 3.20 -10.10
C CYS A 137 3.35 3.39 -10.04
N PHE A 138 4.04 2.45 -9.42
CA PHE A 138 5.49 2.45 -9.44
C PHE A 138 5.98 2.14 -10.85
N VAL A 139 6.56 3.13 -11.49
CA VAL A 139 7.36 2.92 -12.70
C VAL A 139 8.68 2.29 -12.25
N VAL A 140 8.74 0.98 -12.24
CA VAL A 140 9.99 0.23 -12.15
C VAL A 140 10.16 -0.47 -13.48
N SER A 141 10.89 0.17 -14.39
CA SER A 141 11.43 -0.53 -15.55
C SER A 141 12.52 -1.47 -15.05
N SER A 142 12.21 -2.75 -15.00
CA SER A 142 13.20 -3.81 -14.72
C SER A 142 13.69 -4.50 -16.01
N ARG A 143 13.40 -3.90 -17.17
CA ARG A 143 13.90 -4.42 -18.44
C ARG A 143 15.39 -4.13 -18.56
N ASP A 144 16.15 -5.17 -18.82
CA ASP A 144 17.51 -5.00 -19.31
C ASP A 144 17.46 -4.42 -20.74
N ASP A 145 18.40 -3.56 -21.10
CA ASP A 145 18.46 -2.91 -22.43
C ASP A 145 18.55 -3.91 -23.61
N ASP A 146 18.82 -5.19 -23.33
CA ASP A 146 18.91 -6.28 -24.28
C ASP A 146 17.60 -7.08 -24.49
N ASP A 147 16.50 -6.74 -23.78
CA ASP A 147 15.22 -7.43 -23.95
C ASP A 147 14.53 -6.96 -25.23
N GLU A 148 13.97 -7.90 -26.01
CA GLU A 148 13.16 -7.60 -27.19
C GLU A 148 11.96 -6.68 -26.83
N PRO A 149 11.58 -5.73 -27.72
CA PRO A 149 10.44 -4.87 -27.48
C PRO A 149 9.16 -5.69 -27.25
N VAL A 150 8.50 -5.50 -26.10
CA VAL A 150 7.24 -6.17 -25.77
C VAL A 150 6.07 -5.31 -26.26
N ASP A 151 5.21 -5.85 -27.09
CA ASP A 151 3.89 -5.30 -27.39
C ASP A 151 2.92 -5.70 -26.29
N ILE A 152 2.91 -4.92 -25.21
CA ILE A 152 2.14 -5.23 -24.00
C ILE A 152 0.67 -5.47 -24.31
N LEU A 153 0.07 -4.69 -25.21
CA LEU A 153 -1.34 -4.82 -25.57
C LEU A 153 -1.66 -6.22 -26.13
N THR A 154 -0.86 -6.67 -27.07
CA THR A 154 -1.02 -8.00 -27.68
C THR A 154 -0.60 -9.09 -26.72
N ASP A 155 0.51 -8.90 -26.03
CA ASP A 155 1.16 -9.93 -25.23
C ASP A 155 0.42 -10.20 -23.91
N GLN A 156 -0.27 -9.21 -23.33
CA GLN A 156 -1.07 -9.41 -22.11
C GLN A 156 -2.18 -10.47 -22.26
N LEU A 157 -2.79 -10.59 -23.45
CA LEU A 157 -3.78 -11.64 -23.74
C LEU A 157 -3.12 -12.91 -24.29
N LYS A 158 -2.06 -12.75 -25.07
CA LYS A 158 -1.31 -13.87 -25.66
C LYS A 158 -0.67 -14.76 -24.60
N ARG A 159 -0.24 -14.18 -23.46
CA ARG A 159 0.34 -14.95 -22.36
C ARG A 159 -0.61 -15.99 -21.76
N PHE A 160 -1.92 -15.74 -21.80
CA PHE A 160 -2.98 -16.68 -21.45
C PHE A 160 -3.33 -17.67 -22.59
N GLY A 161 -2.71 -17.55 -23.76
CA GLY A 161 -3.20 -18.22 -24.98
C GLY A 161 -4.58 -17.72 -25.41
N GLY A 162 -4.91 -16.45 -25.10
CA GLY A 162 -6.24 -15.85 -25.30
C GLY A 162 -6.77 -15.95 -26.73
N GLN A 163 -5.89 -16.12 -27.73
CA GLN A 163 -6.28 -16.35 -29.11
C GLN A 163 -7.18 -17.59 -29.29
N HIS A 164 -7.00 -18.65 -28.49
CA HIS A 164 -7.88 -19.83 -28.53
C HIS A 164 -9.32 -19.47 -28.17
N PHE A 165 -9.56 -18.56 -27.26
CA PHE A 165 -10.91 -18.06 -26.94
C PHE A 165 -11.44 -17.18 -28.08
N ILE A 166 -10.62 -16.23 -28.56
CA ILE A 166 -11.01 -15.29 -29.62
C ILE A 166 -11.43 -16.05 -30.90
N ASP A 167 -10.64 -17.03 -31.35
CA ASP A 167 -10.90 -17.82 -32.55
C ASP A 167 -12.22 -18.63 -32.47
N LYS A 168 -12.63 -19.00 -31.27
CA LYS A 168 -13.87 -19.75 -31.02
C LYS A 168 -15.06 -18.85 -30.62
N GLY A 169 -14.89 -17.53 -30.65
CA GLY A 169 -15.93 -16.58 -30.27
C GLY A 169 -16.33 -16.63 -28.80
N ILE A 170 -15.39 -17.06 -27.93
CA ILE A 170 -15.58 -17.12 -26.49
C ILE A 170 -15.13 -15.76 -25.92
N ASP A 171 -16.07 -15.03 -25.34
CA ASP A 171 -15.88 -13.62 -24.93
C ASP A 171 -16.49 -13.29 -23.56
N GLY A 172 -16.83 -14.32 -22.76
CA GLY A 172 -17.46 -14.16 -21.46
C GLY A 172 -18.97 -13.97 -21.50
N LYS A 173 -19.62 -14.15 -22.67
CA LYS A 173 -21.08 -14.01 -22.84
C LYS A 173 -21.85 -14.92 -21.87
N GLY A 174 -22.86 -14.33 -21.20
CA GLY A 174 -23.69 -15.02 -20.22
C GLY A 174 -23.09 -15.02 -18.79
N LEU A 175 -21.88 -14.47 -18.60
CA LEU A 175 -21.29 -14.22 -17.30
C LEU A 175 -21.53 -12.76 -16.89
N ARG A 176 -21.73 -12.53 -15.59
CA ARG A 176 -21.86 -11.21 -15.00
C ARG A 176 -20.69 -10.96 -14.03
N ILE A 177 -19.92 -9.90 -14.29
CA ILE A 177 -18.73 -9.55 -13.52
C ILE A 177 -19.01 -8.28 -12.71
N CYS A 178 -18.88 -8.37 -11.40
CA CYS A 178 -18.85 -7.18 -10.55
C CYS A 178 -17.40 -6.69 -10.43
N VAL A 179 -17.16 -5.43 -10.78
CA VAL A 179 -15.87 -4.77 -10.59
C VAL A 179 -15.99 -3.84 -9.37
N MET A 180 -15.21 -4.12 -8.33
CA MET A 180 -15.15 -3.34 -7.10
C MET A 180 -13.87 -2.50 -7.10
N ASP A 181 -14.01 -1.16 -6.98
CA ASP A 181 -12.88 -0.25 -7.15
C ASP A 181 -13.17 1.16 -6.56
N GLY A 182 -12.23 2.11 -6.68
CA GLY A 182 -12.35 3.48 -6.16
C GLY A 182 -13.17 4.44 -7.04
N GLY A 183 -13.60 4.02 -8.23
CA GLY A 183 -14.38 4.84 -9.17
C GLY A 183 -14.13 4.47 -10.62
N PHE A 184 -15.01 4.97 -11.51
CA PHE A 184 -15.01 4.60 -12.93
C PHE A 184 -15.16 5.83 -13.84
N PRO A 185 -14.32 6.89 -13.67
CA PRO A 185 -14.46 8.10 -14.47
C PRO A 185 -14.34 7.80 -15.95
N LYS A 186 -15.27 8.39 -16.73
CA LYS A 186 -15.32 8.26 -18.19
C LYS A 186 -15.67 6.87 -18.77
N VAL A 187 -15.95 5.84 -17.99
CA VAL A 187 -16.46 4.58 -18.52
C VAL A 187 -17.73 4.80 -19.35
N ASN A 188 -18.56 5.74 -18.95
CA ASN A 188 -19.76 6.16 -19.66
C ASN A 188 -19.52 6.91 -20.98
N THR A 189 -18.27 7.29 -21.33
CA THR A 189 -17.95 8.09 -22.52
C THR A 189 -16.69 7.63 -23.27
N HIS A 190 -15.77 6.92 -22.59
CA HIS A 190 -14.49 6.52 -23.20
C HIS A 190 -14.68 5.50 -24.32
N PRO A 191 -13.98 5.64 -25.47
CA PRO A 191 -14.12 4.74 -26.62
C PRO A 191 -13.86 3.26 -26.32
N ALA A 192 -12.94 2.94 -25.40
CA ALA A 192 -12.62 1.57 -25.01
C ALA A 192 -13.84 0.76 -24.53
N PHE A 193 -14.90 1.43 -24.08
CA PHE A 193 -16.12 0.81 -23.53
C PHE A 193 -17.35 1.08 -24.41
N GLN A 194 -17.17 1.56 -25.65
CA GLN A 194 -18.29 1.87 -26.53
C GLN A 194 -19.18 0.64 -26.77
N HIS A 195 -18.57 -0.52 -27.03
CA HIS A 195 -19.29 -1.77 -27.23
C HIS A 195 -20.12 -2.19 -26.02
N LEU A 196 -19.63 -1.94 -24.78
CA LEU A 196 -20.39 -2.25 -23.55
C LEU A 196 -21.64 -1.38 -23.43
N ARG A 197 -21.55 -0.11 -23.84
CA ARG A 197 -22.70 0.82 -23.85
C ARG A 197 -23.68 0.48 -24.93
N ASP A 198 -23.21 0.23 -26.15
CA ASP A 198 -24.06 -0.09 -27.32
C ASP A 198 -24.85 -1.36 -27.07
N ASN A 199 -24.29 -2.33 -26.33
CA ASN A 199 -24.94 -3.59 -26.02
C ASN A 199 -25.64 -3.60 -24.65
N ASN A 200 -25.72 -2.48 -23.93
CA ASN A 200 -26.25 -2.37 -22.57
C ASN A 200 -25.69 -3.41 -21.59
N GLN A 201 -24.36 -3.65 -21.65
CA GLN A 201 -23.69 -4.65 -20.83
C GLN A 201 -23.36 -4.14 -19.42
N ILE A 202 -23.34 -2.83 -19.17
CA ILE A 202 -23.24 -2.26 -17.82
C ILE A 202 -24.65 -2.16 -17.26
N LEU A 203 -25.02 -3.14 -16.43
CA LEU A 203 -26.39 -3.31 -15.94
C LEU A 203 -26.74 -2.39 -14.80
N MET A 204 -25.83 -2.27 -13.84
CA MET A 204 -26.05 -1.49 -12.61
C MET A 204 -24.73 -0.92 -12.09
N THR A 205 -24.86 0.20 -11.39
CA THR A 205 -23.74 0.84 -10.71
C THR A 205 -24.15 1.24 -9.29
N TYR A 206 -23.23 1.20 -8.32
CA TYR A 206 -23.49 1.69 -6.98
C TYR A 206 -22.23 2.22 -6.27
N ASN A 207 -22.39 3.32 -5.59
CA ASN A 207 -21.35 4.05 -4.88
C ASN A 207 -21.63 3.97 -3.37
N PHE A 208 -20.97 3.04 -2.68
CA PHE A 208 -21.20 2.77 -1.25
C PHE A 208 -20.82 3.96 -0.36
N PRO A 209 -19.66 4.61 -0.52
CA PRO A 209 -19.32 5.81 0.25
C PRO A 209 -20.36 6.94 0.16
N ASN A 210 -20.94 7.15 -1.01
CA ASN A 210 -21.88 8.24 -1.25
C ASN A 210 -23.35 7.81 -1.30
N LYS A 211 -23.65 6.50 -1.13
CA LYS A 211 -24.99 5.91 -1.13
C LYS A 211 -25.85 6.34 -2.35
N ARG A 212 -25.28 6.25 -3.56
CA ARG A 212 -25.93 6.63 -4.82
C ARG A 212 -25.44 5.78 -5.99
N GLU A 213 -26.15 5.85 -7.11
CA GLU A 213 -25.81 5.03 -8.29
C GLU A 213 -24.62 5.56 -9.11
N ASP A 214 -24.30 6.85 -9.03
CA ASP A 214 -23.22 7.45 -9.83
C ASP A 214 -21.83 6.99 -9.34
N VAL A 215 -21.10 6.34 -10.25
CA VAL A 215 -19.72 5.84 -10.06
C VAL A 215 -18.72 6.45 -11.05
N TYR A 216 -19.19 7.32 -11.97
CA TYR A 216 -18.42 7.81 -13.11
C TYR A 216 -17.49 8.99 -12.79
N GLY A 217 -16.93 8.98 -11.59
CA GLY A 217 -15.98 9.93 -11.08
C GLY A 217 -14.94 9.27 -10.18
N TRP A 218 -14.24 10.08 -9.43
CA TRP A 218 -13.26 9.75 -8.38
C TRP A 218 -11.99 9.08 -8.90
N SER A 219 -11.57 7.96 -8.32
CA SER A 219 -10.32 7.30 -8.72
C SER A 219 -10.36 6.83 -10.18
N THR A 220 -9.26 7.05 -10.90
CA THR A 220 -9.10 6.59 -12.29
C THR A 220 -8.84 5.08 -12.39
N HIS A 221 -8.53 4.44 -11.28
CA HIS A 221 -8.06 3.07 -11.20
C HIS A 221 -9.10 2.07 -11.73
N GLY A 222 -10.36 2.16 -11.32
CA GLY A 222 -11.40 1.23 -11.79
C GLY A 222 -11.68 1.30 -13.29
N THR A 223 -11.49 2.48 -13.93
CA THR A 223 -11.57 2.58 -15.39
C THR A 223 -10.45 1.78 -16.06
N MET A 224 -9.22 1.90 -15.53
CA MET A 224 -8.07 1.14 -16.02
C MET A 224 -8.27 -0.36 -15.81
N VAL A 225 -8.75 -0.75 -14.63
CA VAL A 225 -9.07 -2.15 -14.26
C VAL A 225 -10.14 -2.73 -15.20
N LEU A 226 -11.25 -2.04 -15.41
CA LEU A 226 -12.32 -2.52 -16.33
C LEU A 226 -11.79 -2.72 -17.76
N SER A 227 -10.84 -1.90 -18.21
CA SER A 227 -10.24 -2.07 -19.55
C SER A 227 -9.43 -3.35 -19.68
N CYS A 228 -8.81 -3.84 -18.63
CA CYS A 228 -8.12 -5.14 -18.60
C CYS A 228 -9.09 -6.33 -18.63
N ILE A 229 -10.34 -6.14 -18.23
CA ILE A 229 -11.37 -7.20 -18.31
C ILE A 229 -12.00 -7.25 -19.69
N ALA A 230 -12.41 -6.08 -20.23
CA ALA A 230 -13.27 -6.01 -21.40
C ALA A 230 -12.99 -4.82 -22.33
N GLY A 231 -11.90 -4.10 -22.17
CA GLY A 231 -11.60 -2.97 -23.04
C GLY A 231 -11.33 -3.38 -24.49
N ILE A 232 -11.69 -2.49 -25.43
CA ILE A 232 -11.30 -2.55 -26.83
C ILE A 232 -10.69 -1.20 -27.19
N ASN A 233 -9.49 -1.19 -27.79
CA ASN A 233 -8.87 0.04 -28.22
C ASN A 233 -9.52 0.63 -29.48
N LYS A 234 -9.10 1.81 -29.89
CA LYS A 234 -9.67 2.50 -31.07
C LYS A 234 -9.39 1.78 -32.40
N GLU A 235 -8.38 0.92 -32.44
CA GLU A 235 -8.03 0.08 -33.57
C GLU A 235 -8.83 -1.23 -33.61
N GLY A 236 -9.73 -1.47 -32.63
CA GLY A 236 -10.54 -2.67 -32.51
C GLY A 236 -9.81 -3.86 -31.85
N GLN A 237 -8.62 -3.66 -31.30
CA GLN A 237 -7.88 -4.69 -30.59
C GLN A 237 -8.43 -4.85 -29.16
N LYS A 238 -8.61 -6.08 -28.72
CA LYS A 238 -9.03 -6.39 -27.36
C LYS A 238 -7.92 -6.12 -26.35
N MET A 239 -8.26 -5.45 -25.27
CA MET A 239 -7.40 -5.21 -24.11
C MET A 239 -7.68 -6.22 -22.99
N GLY A 240 -8.90 -6.77 -22.98
CA GLY A 240 -9.37 -7.83 -22.11
C GLY A 240 -10.16 -8.88 -22.89
N LEU A 241 -10.31 -10.06 -22.28
CA LEU A 241 -10.93 -11.21 -22.98
C LEU A 241 -12.47 -11.20 -22.89
N ALA A 242 -13.05 -10.64 -21.80
CA ALA A 242 -14.48 -10.77 -21.48
C ALA A 242 -15.34 -9.64 -22.11
N THR A 243 -15.15 -9.36 -23.40
CA THR A 243 -15.84 -8.25 -24.09
C THR A 243 -17.33 -8.48 -24.29
N GLY A 244 -17.83 -9.71 -24.13
CA GLY A 244 -19.24 -10.09 -24.19
C GLY A 244 -19.93 -10.27 -22.84
N ALA A 245 -19.22 -10.08 -21.71
CA ALA A 245 -19.78 -10.21 -20.38
C ALA A 245 -20.68 -9.04 -19.98
N GLU A 246 -21.54 -9.26 -18.99
CA GLU A 246 -22.32 -8.22 -18.29
C GLU A 246 -21.52 -7.67 -17.11
N PHE A 247 -21.76 -6.40 -16.74
CA PHE A 247 -21.00 -5.72 -15.70
C PHE A 247 -21.89 -5.07 -14.64
N LEU A 248 -21.45 -5.21 -13.39
CA LEU A 248 -21.86 -4.42 -12.23
C LEU A 248 -20.65 -3.59 -11.79
N LEU A 249 -20.81 -2.28 -11.59
CA LEU A 249 -19.71 -1.42 -11.17
C LEU A 249 -19.97 -0.89 -9.74
N ALA A 250 -19.15 -1.28 -8.80
CA ALA A 250 -19.27 -0.94 -7.40
C ALA A 250 -18.10 -0.06 -6.94
N ARG A 251 -18.40 1.16 -6.52
CA ARG A 251 -17.40 1.99 -5.86
C ARG A 251 -17.39 1.69 -4.37
N THR A 252 -16.26 1.17 -3.84
CA THR A 252 -16.08 0.77 -2.45
C THR A 252 -14.90 1.48 -1.76
N GLU A 253 -14.14 2.30 -2.50
CA GLU A 253 -12.95 2.96 -2.01
C GLU A 253 -13.04 4.47 -2.15
N ILE A 254 -12.33 5.20 -1.28
CA ILE A 254 -12.16 6.65 -1.37
C ILE A 254 -10.69 7.03 -1.05
N ASP A 255 -10.30 8.26 -1.35
CA ASP A 255 -9.01 8.83 -0.99
C ASP A 255 -9.24 10.05 -0.07
N PRO A 256 -8.57 10.15 1.11
CA PRO A 256 -7.67 9.16 1.70
C PRO A 256 -8.40 7.90 2.17
N GLU A 257 -7.72 6.76 2.15
CA GLU A 257 -8.27 5.44 2.50
C GLU A 257 -8.73 5.35 3.97
N PRO A 258 -10.04 5.42 4.29
CA PRO A 258 -10.53 5.27 5.64
C PRO A 258 -10.77 3.80 5.98
N PHE A 259 -10.78 3.46 7.26
CA PHE A 259 -11.08 2.09 7.72
C PHE A 259 -12.47 1.58 7.33
N LYS A 260 -13.39 2.47 6.96
CA LYS A 260 -14.74 2.16 6.48
C LYS A 260 -14.76 1.32 5.19
N GLU A 261 -13.65 1.29 4.42
CA GLU A 261 -13.58 0.60 3.12
C GLU A 261 -13.78 -0.92 3.23
N GLU A 262 -13.27 -1.55 4.27
CA GLU A 262 -13.51 -2.99 4.48
C GLU A 262 -15.00 -3.31 4.68
N VAL A 263 -15.76 -2.38 5.28
CA VAL A 263 -17.20 -2.48 5.42
C VAL A 263 -17.89 -2.31 4.05
N TRP A 264 -17.49 -1.30 3.28
CA TRP A 264 -18.04 -1.08 1.95
C TRP A 264 -17.67 -2.19 0.97
N TRP A 265 -16.48 -2.82 1.13
CA TRP A 265 -16.12 -4.00 0.36
C TRP A 265 -17.09 -5.16 0.63
N ALA A 266 -17.38 -5.45 1.91
CA ALA A 266 -18.33 -6.50 2.28
C ALA A 266 -19.73 -6.20 1.73
N GLN A 267 -20.21 -4.95 1.84
CA GLN A 267 -21.47 -4.54 1.24
C GLN A 267 -21.47 -4.66 -0.29
N GLY A 268 -20.35 -4.32 -0.94
CA GLY A 268 -20.16 -4.47 -2.38
C GLY A 268 -20.30 -5.93 -2.83
N ALA A 269 -19.71 -6.86 -2.07
CA ALA A 269 -19.83 -8.30 -2.31
C ALA A 269 -21.27 -8.81 -2.11
N GLU A 270 -21.96 -8.33 -1.08
CA GLU A 270 -23.38 -8.64 -0.83
C GLU A 270 -24.31 -8.07 -1.92
N TRP A 271 -23.98 -6.87 -2.43
CA TRP A 271 -24.70 -6.26 -3.54
C TRP A 271 -24.48 -7.00 -4.85
N ALA A 272 -23.24 -7.46 -5.10
CA ALA A 272 -22.91 -8.31 -6.24
C ALA A 272 -23.67 -9.63 -6.19
N ASP A 273 -23.75 -10.25 -5.01
CA ASP A 273 -24.53 -11.46 -4.75
C ASP A 273 -26.01 -11.27 -5.09
N LYS A 274 -26.61 -10.22 -4.53
CA LYS A 274 -28.02 -9.88 -4.76
C LYS A 274 -28.32 -9.70 -6.26
N ASN A 275 -27.43 -9.04 -6.97
CA ASN A 275 -27.61 -8.67 -8.38
C ASN A 275 -27.01 -9.71 -9.37
N GLY A 276 -26.80 -10.94 -8.93
CA GLY A 276 -26.48 -12.07 -9.78
C GLY A 276 -25.10 -12.06 -10.43
N ALA A 277 -24.09 -11.48 -9.78
CA ALA A 277 -22.71 -11.61 -10.24
C ALA A 277 -22.26 -13.08 -10.21
N ASP A 278 -21.61 -13.53 -11.26
CA ASP A 278 -20.90 -14.82 -11.30
C ASP A 278 -19.47 -14.65 -10.80
N ILE A 279 -18.86 -13.49 -11.13
CA ILE A 279 -17.46 -13.18 -10.82
C ILE A 279 -17.41 -11.83 -10.13
N ILE A 280 -16.56 -11.71 -9.12
CA ILE A 280 -16.09 -10.43 -8.58
C ILE A 280 -14.63 -10.26 -8.97
N ASN A 281 -14.28 -9.11 -9.58
CA ASN A 281 -12.90 -8.62 -9.63
C ASN A 281 -12.73 -7.55 -8.56
N SER A 282 -11.77 -7.78 -7.66
CA SER A 282 -11.34 -6.82 -6.66
C SER A 282 -9.84 -6.57 -6.84
N SER A 283 -9.50 -5.40 -7.37
CA SER A 283 -8.11 -4.95 -7.50
C SER A 283 -7.69 -4.14 -6.26
N LEU A 284 -8.23 -4.51 -5.10
CA LEU A 284 -8.15 -3.84 -3.82
C LEU A 284 -7.54 -4.77 -2.79
N GLY A 285 -7.08 -4.18 -1.68
CA GLY A 285 -6.63 -5.00 -0.57
C GLY A 285 -6.10 -4.16 0.58
N TYR A 286 -6.17 -4.76 1.76
CA TYR A 286 -5.90 -4.12 3.03
C TYR A 286 -4.72 -4.81 3.69
N GLY A 287 -3.67 -4.06 3.97
CA GLY A 287 -2.39 -4.60 4.43
C GLY A 287 -1.80 -3.81 5.58
N LYS A 288 -0.54 -3.45 5.48
CA LYS A 288 0.33 -2.90 6.53
C LYS A 288 -0.22 -1.69 7.32
N ASP A 289 -1.14 -0.94 6.75
CA ASP A 289 -1.71 0.23 7.42
C ASP A 289 -2.87 -0.14 8.36
N ARG A 290 -3.43 -1.35 8.22
CA ARG A 290 -4.61 -1.82 8.96
C ARG A 290 -4.39 -3.15 9.68
N HIS A 291 -3.54 -4.01 9.14
CA HIS A 291 -3.31 -5.37 9.61
C HIS A 291 -1.83 -5.65 9.86
N TRP A 292 -1.54 -6.73 10.56
CA TRP A 292 -0.21 -7.30 10.67
C TRP A 292 -0.04 -8.47 9.69
N THR A 293 1.18 -8.80 9.32
CA THR A 293 1.46 -9.97 8.46
C THR A 293 0.89 -11.27 9.03
N ARG A 294 0.80 -11.39 10.36
CA ARG A 294 0.20 -12.55 11.05
C ARG A 294 -1.33 -12.64 10.89
N ASP A 295 -1.98 -11.54 10.52
CA ASP A 295 -3.43 -11.47 10.34
C ASP A 295 -3.84 -11.87 8.91
N MET A 296 -2.85 -12.15 8.04
CA MET A 296 -3.09 -12.63 6.67
C MET A 296 -3.36 -14.14 6.67
N ASP A 297 -4.34 -14.56 7.45
CA ASP A 297 -4.73 -15.95 7.70
C ASP A 297 -6.17 -16.29 7.24
N GLY A 298 -6.82 -15.37 6.53
CA GLY A 298 -8.20 -15.51 6.05
C GLY A 298 -9.27 -15.24 7.11
N THR A 299 -8.92 -14.73 8.30
CA THR A 299 -9.86 -14.48 9.39
C THR A 299 -10.34 -13.04 9.51
N SER A 300 -9.81 -12.11 8.71
CA SER A 300 -10.33 -10.73 8.63
C SER A 300 -11.81 -10.72 8.23
N TYR A 301 -12.55 -9.66 8.54
CA TYR A 301 -13.97 -9.58 8.17
C TYR A 301 -14.16 -9.52 6.65
N VAL A 302 -13.26 -8.85 5.95
CA VAL A 302 -13.31 -8.79 4.49
C VAL A 302 -12.99 -10.15 3.86
N ALA A 303 -12.04 -10.93 4.42
CA ALA A 303 -11.78 -12.30 3.98
C ALA A 303 -12.95 -13.25 4.28
N LYS A 304 -13.62 -13.09 5.42
CA LYS A 304 -14.86 -13.83 5.74
C LYS A 304 -15.98 -13.51 4.75
N ALA A 305 -16.16 -12.23 4.40
CA ALA A 305 -17.14 -11.83 3.41
C ALA A 305 -16.79 -12.40 2.01
N ALA A 306 -15.51 -12.43 1.63
CA ALA A 306 -15.04 -13.04 0.39
C ALA A 306 -15.29 -14.55 0.35
N ASN A 307 -14.96 -15.29 1.43
CA ASN A 307 -15.28 -16.72 1.54
C ASN A 307 -16.78 -16.97 1.45
N LYS A 308 -17.59 -16.12 2.11
CA LYS A 308 -19.06 -16.23 2.05
C LYS A 308 -19.62 -16.02 0.66
N ALA A 309 -19.09 -15.06 -0.10
CA ALA A 309 -19.44 -14.87 -1.51
C ALA A 309 -19.11 -16.11 -2.34
N ALA A 310 -17.94 -16.72 -2.13
CA ALA A 310 -17.53 -17.94 -2.83
C ALA A 310 -18.41 -19.16 -2.49
N GLU A 311 -18.81 -19.31 -1.20
CA GLU A 311 -19.77 -20.32 -0.75
C GLU A 311 -21.13 -20.16 -1.43
N LYS A 312 -21.53 -18.94 -1.73
CA LYS A 312 -22.76 -18.61 -2.45
C LYS A 312 -22.62 -18.70 -3.99
N GLY A 313 -21.47 -19.20 -4.45
CA GLY A 313 -21.22 -19.53 -5.87
C GLY A 313 -20.63 -18.40 -6.69
N ILE A 314 -20.03 -17.38 -6.09
CA ILE A 314 -19.31 -16.30 -6.79
C ILE A 314 -17.82 -16.64 -6.86
N LEU A 315 -17.22 -16.59 -8.05
CA LEU A 315 -15.77 -16.69 -8.23
C LEU A 315 -15.13 -15.33 -8.01
N ILE A 316 -14.17 -15.25 -7.10
CA ILE A 316 -13.50 -13.99 -6.79
C ILE A 316 -12.07 -14.01 -7.29
N CYS A 317 -11.69 -13.02 -8.10
CA CYS A 317 -10.31 -12.70 -8.44
C CYS A 317 -9.88 -11.47 -7.65
N ASN A 318 -8.85 -11.61 -6.84
CA ASN A 318 -8.31 -10.51 -6.04
C ASN A 318 -6.81 -10.36 -6.25
N SER A 319 -6.34 -9.14 -6.37
CA SER A 319 -4.91 -8.83 -6.45
C SER A 319 -4.16 -9.26 -5.20
N ALA A 320 -2.95 -9.85 -5.38
CA ALA A 320 -2.14 -10.36 -4.27
C ALA A 320 -1.61 -9.26 -3.34
N GLY A 321 -1.48 -8.04 -3.85
CA GLY A 321 -0.84 -6.92 -3.20
C GLY A 321 0.46 -6.51 -3.88
N ASN A 322 0.94 -5.30 -3.59
CA ASN A 322 2.12 -4.69 -4.19
C ASN A 322 3.25 -4.47 -3.15
N GLU A 323 3.37 -5.38 -2.20
CA GLU A 323 4.27 -5.29 -1.04
C GLU A 323 5.52 -6.19 -1.16
N GLY A 324 5.72 -6.84 -2.32
CA GLY A 324 6.80 -7.83 -2.50
C GLY A 324 8.21 -7.28 -2.32
N ASP A 325 8.44 -6.01 -2.57
CA ASP A 325 9.71 -5.33 -2.34
C ASP A 325 9.79 -4.57 -1.00
N ASP A 326 8.72 -4.54 -0.23
CA ASP A 326 8.75 -4.06 1.16
C ASP A 326 9.20 -5.19 2.10
N SER A 327 10.48 -5.17 2.50
CA SER A 327 11.08 -6.20 3.36
C SER A 327 10.41 -6.37 4.74
N ARG A 328 9.50 -5.46 5.11
CA ARG A 328 8.75 -5.50 6.37
C ARG A 328 7.40 -6.20 6.23
N TRP A 329 6.92 -6.33 4.99
CA TRP A 329 5.64 -6.95 4.71
C TRP A 329 5.81 -8.18 3.82
N MET A 330 6.16 -8.01 2.55
CA MET A 330 6.41 -9.00 1.49
C MET A 330 5.24 -9.94 1.17
N THR A 331 4.35 -10.19 2.11
CA THR A 331 3.27 -11.17 1.97
C THR A 331 2.03 -10.58 1.30
N ILE A 332 1.13 -11.46 0.88
CA ILE A 332 -0.18 -11.07 0.35
C ILE A 332 -0.97 -10.21 1.33
N ILE A 333 -2.00 -9.53 0.85
CA ILE A 333 -2.89 -8.68 1.63
C ILE A 333 -4.32 -9.23 1.62
N THR A 334 -5.13 -8.90 2.63
CA THR A 334 -6.53 -9.35 2.69
C THR A 334 -7.39 -8.50 1.72
N PRO A 335 -8.42 -9.07 1.00
CA PRO A 335 -8.97 -10.42 1.14
C PRO A 335 -8.33 -11.49 0.22
N ALA A 336 -7.18 -11.22 -0.41
CA ALA A 336 -6.50 -12.22 -1.25
C ALA A 336 -6.04 -13.47 -0.46
N ASP A 337 -5.86 -13.32 0.87
CA ASP A 337 -5.56 -14.39 1.82
C ASP A 337 -6.75 -15.33 2.11
N ALA A 338 -7.97 -14.98 1.71
CA ALA A 338 -9.14 -15.82 1.87
C ALA A 338 -8.98 -17.14 1.08
N GLU A 339 -9.44 -18.25 1.66
CA GLU A 339 -9.22 -19.60 1.12
C GLU A 339 -9.82 -19.75 -0.29
N ASN A 340 -11.07 -19.31 -0.46
CA ASN A 340 -11.86 -19.54 -1.66
C ASN A 340 -11.66 -18.50 -2.78
N VAL A 341 -10.84 -17.50 -2.54
CA VAL A 341 -10.49 -16.45 -3.52
C VAL A 341 -9.37 -16.93 -4.45
N ILE A 342 -9.40 -16.57 -5.72
CA ILE A 342 -8.25 -16.64 -6.62
C ILE A 342 -7.38 -15.42 -6.35
N CYS A 343 -6.28 -15.63 -5.62
CA CYS A 343 -5.26 -14.62 -5.41
C CYS A 343 -4.35 -14.54 -6.63
N VAL A 344 -4.24 -13.36 -7.23
CA VAL A 344 -3.51 -13.15 -8.47
C VAL A 344 -2.25 -12.34 -8.24
N GLY A 345 -1.10 -12.97 -8.39
CA GLY A 345 0.21 -12.33 -8.36
C GLY A 345 0.61 -11.72 -9.71
N GLY A 346 1.69 -10.95 -9.73
CA GLY A 346 2.21 -10.28 -10.91
C GLY A 346 3.53 -10.87 -11.41
N ILE A 347 3.67 -10.97 -12.73
CA ILE A 347 4.93 -11.25 -13.41
C ILE A 347 5.27 -10.12 -14.39
N ASP A 348 6.55 -9.98 -14.75
CA ASP A 348 6.99 -9.07 -15.81
C ASP A 348 6.34 -9.45 -17.14
N ALA A 349 6.12 -8.45 -17.99
CA ALA A 349 5.57 -8.65 -19.32
C ALA A 349 6.60 -9.34 -20.24
N ASN A 350 6.60 -10.68 -20.19
CA ASN A 350 7.42 -11.55 -21.02
C ASN A 350 6.62 -12.82 -21.38
N LEU A 351 6.66 -13.20 -22.65
CA LEU A 351 5.89 -14.37 -23.14
C LEU A 351 6.56 -15.70 -22.85
N LYS A 352 7.88 -15.73 -22.63
CA LYS A 352 8.68 -16.95 -22.60
C LYS A 352 9.22 -17.29 -21.21
N ASP A 353 9.43 -16.28 -20.37
CA ASP A 353 10.09 -16.42 -19.09
C ASP A 353 9.17 -16.03 -17.92
N TYR A 354 9.46 -16.58 -16.76
CA TYR A 354 8.85 -16.25 -15.50
C TYR A 354 9.77 -15.31 -14.73
N ARG A 355 9.54 -14.00 -14.85
CA ARG A 355 10.19 -13.01 -13.99
C ARG A 355 9.19 -12.47 -13.01
N HIS A 356 9.46 -12.66 -11.73
CA HIS A 356 8.61 -12.06 -10.69
C HIS A 356 8.78 -10.55 -10.70
N ILE A 357 7.69 -9.82 -10.89
CA ILE A 357 7.73 -8.35 -10.82
C ILE A 357 7.92 -7.93 -9.36
N SER A 358 8.86 -7.04 -9.10
CA SER A 358 9.43 -6.81 -7.76
C SER A 358 8.39 -6.46 -6.68
N PHE A 359 7.36 -5.74 -7.05
CA PHE A 359 6.32 -5.33 -6.10
C PHE A 359 5.31 -6.43 -5.77
N SER A 360 5.14 -7.46 -6.63
CA SER A 360 4.11 -8.48 -6.39
C SER A 360 4.33 -9.20 -5.06
N SER A 361 3.30 -9.23 -4.22
CA SER A 361 3.34 -9.89 -2.92
C SER A 361 3.49 -11.41 -3.04
N PHE A 362 4.20 -12.01 -2.09
CA PHE A 362 4.47 -13.44 -2.03
C PHE A 362 3.55 -14.16 -1.05
N GLY A 363 3.30 -15.46 -1.31
CA GLY A 363 2.82 -16.36 -0.27
C GLY A 363 3.94 -16.83 0.68
N PRO A 364 3.62 -17.69 1.63
CA PRO A 364 2.29 -18.22 1.95
C PRO A 364 1.44 -17.23 2.74
N THR A 365 0.18 -17.60 3.02
CA THR A 365 -0.60 -16.97 4.09
C THR A 365 0.07 -17.18 5.46
N ALA A 366 -0.36 -16.43 6.48
CA ALA A 366 0.19 -16.57 7.83
C ALA A 366 -0.03 -17.98 8.42
N ASP A 367 -1.14 -18.62 8.08
CA ASP A 367 -1.49 -20.01 8.42
C ASP A 367 -0.94 -21.06 7.42
N LYS A 368 0.00 -20.66 6.53
CA LYS A 368 0.76 -21.50 5.61
C LYS A 368 0.00 -22.07 4.42
N ARG A 369 -1.20 -21.56 4.09
CA ARG A 369 -1.89 -21.95 2.85
C ARG A 369 -1.16 -21.44 1.61
N ARG A 370 -1.38 -22.14 0.49
CA ARG A 370 -0.78 -21.82 -0.80
C ARG A 370 -1.45 -20.58 -1.41
N LYS A 371 -0.70 -19.49 -1.55
CA LYS A 371 -1.02 -18.22 -2.24
C LYS A 371 0.29 -17.65 -2.82
N PRO A 372 0.23 -16.91 -3.97
CA PRO A 372 -0.94 -16.68 -4.82
C PRO A 372 -1.43 -17.98 -5.48
N ASP A 373 -2.66 -17.98 -6.00
CA ASP A 373 -3.17 -19.14 -6.75
C ASP A 373 -2.56 -19.17 -8.16
N VAL A 374 -2.57 -18.03 -8.84
CA VAL A 374 -2.11 -17.85 -10.22
C VAL A 374 -1.36 -16.52 -10.37
N VAL A 375 -0.72 -16.33 -11.53
CA VAL A 375 -0.11 -15.05 -11.89
C VAL A 375 -0.54 -14.61 -13.29
N ALA A 376 -0.45 -13.30 -13.52
CA ALA A 376 -0.59 -12.68 -14.83
C ALA A 376 0.39 -11.52 -14.96
N PHE A 377 0.43 -10.84 -16.10
CA PHE A 377 1.27 -9.64 -16.23
C PHE A 377 0.90 -8.59 -15.19
N GLY A 378 1.90 -8.14 -14.44
CA GLY A 378 1.80 -7.02 -13.51
C GLY A 378 1.95 -5.65 -14.21
N GLU A 379 2.18 -5.64 -15.52
CA GLU A 379 2.12 -4.48 -16.41
C GLU A 379 1.07 -4.74 -17.47
N ALA A 380 0.17 -3.78 -17.69
CA ALA A 380 -0.87 -3.89 -18.72
C ALA A 380 -1.07 -2.58 -19.46
N GLN A 381 -1.47 -2.64 -20.71
CA GLN A 381 -2.00 -1.49 -21.42
C GLN A 381 -3.47 -1.28 -21.04
N VAL A 382 -3.77 -0.06 -20.59
CA VAL A 382 -5.05 0.30 -19.99
C VAL A 382 -5.66 1.54 -20.63
N ALA A 383 -6.98 1.70 -20.52
CA ALA A 383 -7.68 2.90 -20.94
C ALA A 383 -7.41 4.05 -19.95
N LYS A 384 -6.92 5.18 -20.43
CA LYS A 384 -6.65 6.37 -19.64
C LYS A 384 -7.88 7.28 -19.60
N PRO A 385 -8.49 7.58 -18.43
CA PRO A 385 -9.70 8.41 -18.35
C PRO A 385 -9.58 9.80 -18.97
N SER A 386 -8.39 10.39 -19.01
CA SER A 386 -8.13 11.65 -19.71
C SER A 386 -8.14 11.52 -21.23
N GLY A 387 -8.32 10.33 -21.76
CA GLY A 387 -8.32 9.96 -23.18
C GLY A 387 -7.10 9.15 -23.58
N GLY A 388 -7.27 8.24 -24.56
CA GLY A 388 -6.22 7.36 -25.06
C GLY A 388 -5.90 6.19 -24.14
N PHE A 389 -4.67 5.69 -24.23
CA PHE A 389 -4.20 4.47 -23.56
C PHE A 389 -2.83 4.70 -22.94
N THR A 390 -2.47 3.92 -21.94
CA THR A 390 -1.17 4.02 -21.26
C THR A 390 -0.81 2.66 -20.65
N SER A 391 0.47 2.41 -20.34
CA SER A 391 0.86 1.29 -19.49
C SER A 391 0.62 1.65 -18.01
N ALA A 392 0.20 0.65 -17.25
CA ALA A 392 0.02 0.72 -15.81
C ALA A 392 0.58 -0.54 -15.14
N PHE A 393 1.07 -0.38 -13.88
CA PHE A 393 1.78 -1.41 -13.13
C PHE A 393 1.05 -1.71 -11.82
N GLY A 394 0.98 -2.97 -11.45
CA GLY A 394 0.36 -3.44 -10.21
C GLY A 394 -0.27 -4.81 -10.38
N THR A 395 -0.35 -5.58 -9.30
CA THR A 395 -1.19 -6.80 -9.25
C THR A 395 -2.67 -6.46 -9.48
N SER A 396 -3.03 -5.17 -9.29
CA SER A 396 -4.32 -4.60 -9.65
C SER A 396 -4.68 -4.74 -11.13
N PHE A 397 -3.69 -4.96 -12.02
CA PHE A 397 -3.93 -5.22 -13.45
C PHE A 397 -3.82 -6.71 -13.80
N ALA A 398 -3.05 -7.48 -13.06
CA ALA A 398 -3.01 -8.94 -13.16
C ALA A 398 -4.36 -9.58 -12.80
N SER A 399 -5.02 -9.10 -11.75
CA SER A 399 -6.32 -9.59 -11.30
C SER A 399 -7.43 -9.43 -12.37
N PRO A 400 -7.66 -8.27 -12.96
CA PRO A 400 -8.72 -8.11 -13.99
C PRO A 400 -8.41 -8.85 -15.29
N LEU A 401 -7.15 -8.95 -15.72
CA LEU A 401 -6.78 -9.82 -16.85
C LEU A 401 -7.21 -11.26 -16.57
N THR A 402 -6.94 -11.75 -15.34
CA THR A 402 -7.35 -13.09 -14.89
C THR A 402 -8.87 -13.21 -14.77
N ALA A 403 -9.58 -12.19 -14.26
CA ALA A 403 -11.04 -12.19 -14.16
C ALA A 403 -11.71 -12.29 -15.54
N GLY A 404 -11.19 -11.56 -16.54
CA GLY A 404 -11.61 -11.66 -17.93
C GLY A 404 -11.36 -13.06 -18.51
N PHE A 405 -10.21 -13.64 -18.21
CA PHE A 405 -9.90 -15.04 -18.56
C PHE A 405 -10.89 -16.02 -17.91
N CYS A 406 -11.16 -15.87 -16.61
CA CYS A 406 -12.09 -16.72 -15.87
C CYS A 406 -13.51 -16.68 -16.46
N ALA A 407 -13.98 -15.52 -16.90
CA ALA A 407 -15.27 -15.40 -17.55
C ALA A 407 -15.33 -16.21 -18.86
N CYS A 408 -14.31 -16.10 -19.70
CA CYS A 408 -14.21 -16.88 -20.93
C CYS A 408 -14.10 -18.40 -20.64
N ALA A 409 -13.27 -18.78 -19.68
CA ALA A 409 -13.14 -20.18 -19.26
C ALA A 409 -14.46 -20.74 -18.73
N TRP A 410 -15.17 -20.00 -17.89
CA TRP A 410 -16.45 -20.43 -17.33
C TRP A 410 -17.58 -20.46 -18.36
N GLN A 411 -17.51 -19.63 -19.39
CA GLN A 411 -18.42 -19.71 -20.55
C GLN A 411 -18.36 -21.10 -21.19
N THR A 412 -17.21 -21.77 -21.21
CA THR A 412 -17.05 -23.12 -21.80
C THR A 412 -17.50 -24.26 -20.88
N LYS A 413 -17.65 -24.01 -19.57
CA LYS A 413 -17.96 -25.01 -18.52
C LYS A 413 -19.02 -24.48 -17.56
N ARG A 414 -20.19 -24.08 -18.08
CA ARG A 414 -21.28 -23.45 -17.31
C ARG A 414 -21.90 -24.33 -16.22
N ASP A 415 -21.70 -25.63 -16.28
CA ASP A 415 -22.17 -26.63 -15.33
C ASP A 415 -21.34 -26.66 -14.02
N LEU A 416 -20.15 -26.08 -14.02
CA LEU A 416 -19.29 -26.05 -12.84
C LEU A 416 -19.71 -24.95 -11.86
N THR A 417 -19.59 -25.26 -10.56
CA THR A 417 -19.69 -24.26 -9.49
C THR A 417 -18.44 -23.36 -9.45
N ALA A 418 -18.50 -22.22 -8.77
CA ALA A 418 -17.36 -21.32 -8.62
C ALA A 418 -16.11 -22.00 -8.03
N LEU A 419 -16.28 -22.82 -7.00
CA LEU A 419 -15.16 -23.54 -6.38
C LEU A 419 -14.57 -24.63 -7.31
N GLN A 420 -15.43 -25.32 -8.07
CA GLN A 420 -14.95 -26.25 -9.11
C GLN A 420 -14.22 -25.49 -10.22
N MET A 421 -14.75 -24.32 -10.62
CA MET A 421 -14.12 -23.47 -11.62
C MET A 421 -12.77 -22.94 -11.15
N LYS A 422 -12.63 -22.52 -9.87
CA LYS A 422 -11.32 -22.17 -9.26
C LYS A 422 -10.33 -23.32 -9.43
N ALA A 423 -10.73 -24.55 -9.12
CA ALA A 423 -9.86 -25.71 -9.26
C ALA A 423 -9.44 -25.96 -10.72
N GLU A 424 -10.37 -25.78 -11.67
CA GLU A 424 -10.06 -25.92 -13.10
C GLU A 424 -9.14 -24.81 -13.62
N ILE A 425 -9.31 -23.57 -13.12
CA ILE A 425 -8.38 -22.47 -13.42
C ILE A 425 -6.96 -22.81 -12.94
N GLN A 426 -6.81 -23.32 -11.71
CA GLN A 426 -5.51 -23.76 -11.20
C GLN A 426 -4.91 -24.89 -12.05
N LYS A 427 -5.72 -25.88 -12.43
CA LYS A 427 -5.27 -27.00 -13.30
C LYS A 427 -4.87 -26.55 -14.70
N SER A 428 -5.47 -25.48 -15.20
CA SER A 428 -5.16 -24.95 -16.53
C SER A 428 -3.83 -24.21 -16.61
N CYS A 429 -3.20 -23.92 -15.46
CA CYS A 429 -1.97 -23.15 -15.42
C CYS A 429 -0.77 -23.93 -15.97
N ASP A 430 0.13 -23.24 -16.63
CA ASP A 430 1.26 -23.82 -17.36
C ASP A 430 2.37 -24.40 -16.46
N LEU A 431 2.38 -24.11 -15.15
CA LEU A 431 3.25 -24.77 -14.18
C LEU A 431 2.56 -25.92 -13.42
N TYR A 432 1.19 -26.04 -13.50
CA TYR A 432 0.46 -27.07 -12.77
C TYR A 432 0.95 -28.50 -13.13
N PRO A 433 1.14 -29.41 -12.15
CA PRO A 433 0.87 -29.32 -10.72
C PRO A 433 2.02 -28.78 -9.85
N TYR A 434 3.12 -28.27 -10.47
CA TYR A 434 4.14 -27.52 -9.73
C TYR A 434 3.51 -26.27 -9.12
N TYR A 435 4.05 -25.85 -7.98
CA TYR A 435 3.58 -24.67 -7.25
C TYR A 435 4.72 -24.02 -6.49
N ASP A 436 4.78 -22.69 -6.45
CA ASP A 436 5.59 -21.95 -5.49
C ASP A 436 4.91 -20.66 -5.00
N TYR A 437 5.53 -20.00 -4.01
CA TYR A 437 4.96 -18.80 -3.39
C TYR A 437 5.19 -17.50 -4.18
N ALA A 438 5.92 -17.54 -5.28
CA ALA A 438 6.13 -16.40 -6.18
C ALA A 438 5.16 -16.42 -7.37
N PHE A 439 4.95 -17.60 -7.96
CA PHE A 439 4.22 -17.78 -9.21
C PHE A 439 2.91 -18.57 -9.07
N GLY A 440 2.60 -19.08 -7.87
CA GLY A 440 1.45 -19.98 -7.71
C GLY A 440 1.56 -21.19 -8.62
N TYR A 441 0.46 -21.55 -9.28
CA TYR A 441 0.45 -22.58 -10.32
C TYR A 441 0.85 -22.06 -11.71
N GLY A 442 1.26 -20.78 -11.83
CA GLY A 442 1.62 -20.16 -13.09
C GLY A 442 0.48 -19.38 -13.74
N VAL A 443 0.54 -19.22 -15.05
CA VAL A 443 -0.46 -18.48 -15.85
C VAL A 443 -1.50 -19.42 -16.40
N PRO A 444 -2.81 -19.19 -16.19
CA PRO A 444 -3.89 -20.00 -16.77
C PRO A 444 -3.85 -20.00 -18.31
N GLN A 445 -4.16 -21.15 -18.94
CA GLN A 445 -4.04 -21.34 -20.37
C GLN A 445 -5.40 -21.64 -21.03
N ALA A 446 -5.78 -20.83 -22.01
CA ALA A 446 -7.05 -20.96 -22.72
C ALA A 446 -7.16 -22.28 -23.50
N ALA A 447 -6.05 -22.82 -24.00
CA ALA A 447 -5.99 -24.10 -24.70
C ALA A 447 -6.55 -25.26 -23.87
N TYR A 448 -6.45 -25.20 -22.53
CA TYR A 448 -7.05 -26.19 -21.63
C TYR A 448 -8.58 -26.26 -21.77
N PHE A 449 -9.22 -25.10 -21.83
CA PHE A 449 -10.69 -24.97 -21.88
C PHE A 449 -11.26 -25.18 -23.28
N THR A 450 -10.43 -24.99 -24.29
CA THR A 450 -10.86 -25.20 -25.70
C THR A 450 -10.53 -26.61 -26.23
N GLY A 451 -9.86 -27.44 -25.42
CA GLY A 451 -9.43 -28.80 -25.80
C GLY A 451 -8.22 -28.83 -26.73
N ASP A 452 -7.52 -27.69 -26.86
CA ASP A 452 -6.36 -27.58 -27.75
C ASP A 452 -5.02 -27.80 -27.00
N LEU A 453 -5.08 -28.00 -25.67
CA LEU A 453 -3.88 -28.25 -24.84
C LEU A 453 -3.28 -29.61 -25.19
N LYS A 454 -2.03 -29.59 -25.60
CA LYS A 454 -1.26 -30.83 -25.85
C LYS A 454 -0.62 -31.29 -24.54
N PRO A 455 -0.60 -32.62 -24.27
CA PRO A 455 0.17 -33.17 -23.15
C PRO A 455 1.65 -32.77 -23.26
N ALA A 456 2.24 -32.38 -22.14
CA ALA A 456 3.64 -32.04 -22.11
C ALA A 456 4.50 -33.31 -22.35
N GLU A 457 5.49 -33.20 -23.21
CA GLU A 457 6.46 -34.26 -23.42
C GLU A 457 7.48 -34.32 -22.27
N ARG A 458 7.99 -35.52 -21.98
CA ARG A 458 9.01 -35.69 -20.94
C ARG A 458 10.28 -34.93 -21.30
N SER A 459 10.58 -33.87 -20.53
CA SER A 459 11.72 -32.98 -20.77
C SER A 459 12.91 -33.25 -19.86
N PHE A 460 12.71 -34.01 -18.77
CA PHE A 460 13.79 -34.41 -17.83
C PHE A 460 13.47 -35.74 -17.14
N ASN A 461 14.48 -36.28 -16.42
CA ASN A 461 14.34 -37.45 -15.55
C ASN A 461 14.95 -37.13 -14.17
N LEU A 462 14.31 -37.63 -13.11
CA LEU A 462 14.85 -37.59 -11.75
C LEU A 462 15.58 -38.90 -11.47
N VAL A 463 16.88 -38.82 -11.15
CA VAL A 463 17.71 -39.97 -10.82
C VAL A 463 18.16 -39.86 -9.37
N GLN A 464 17.73 -40.82 -8.54
CA GLN A 464 18.17 -40.90 -7.14
C GLN A 464 19.60 -41.35 -7.09
N GLU A 465 20.46 -40.61 -6.40
CA GLU A 465 21.86 -40.97 -6.11
C GLU A 465 22.03 -41.21 -4.60
N LYS A 466 23.15 -41.82 -4.20
CA LYS A 466 23.42 -42.13 -2.77
C LYS A 466 23.38 -40.87 -1.88
N ASP A 467 23.81 -39.73 -2.41
CA ASP A 467 23.97 -38.46 -1.68
C ASP A 467 23.04 -37.33 -2.15
N GLY A 468 22.03 -37.68 -2.97
CA GLY A 468 21.08 -36.67 -3.46
C GLY A 468 20.23 -37.10 -4.64
N VAL A 469 19.80 -36.12 -5.42
CA VAL A 469 19.01 -36.31 -6.64
C VAL A 469 19.69 -35.58 -7.80
N LYS A 470 19.76 -36.23 -8.95
CA LYS A 470 20.21 -35.62 -10.20
C LYS A 470 19.00 -35.41 -11.13
N ILE A 471 18.78 -34.17 -11.55
CA ILE A 471 17.84 -33.83 -12.62
C ILE A 471 18.61 -33.96 -13.93
N VAL A 472 18.27 -34.96 -14.76
CA VAL A 472 18.91 -35.19 -16.06
C VAL A 472 18.04 -34.59 -17.16
N ILE A 473 18.57 -33.61 -17.89
CA ILE A 473 17.89 -32.88 -18.96
C ILE A 473 18.49 -33.35 -20.30
N PRO A 474 17.76 -34.15 -21.09
CA PRO A 474 18.30 -34.68 -22.36
C PRO A 474 18.65 -33.59 -23.37
N LYS A 475 17.89 -32.51 -23.36
CA LYS A 475 18.09 -31.34 -24.23
C LYS A 475 17.76 -30.07 -23.46
N VAL A 476 18.76 -29.20 -23.33
CA VAL A 476 18.54 -27.84 -22.78
C VAL A 476 17.82 -27.02 -23.84
N ILE A 477 16.75 -26.36 -23.42
CA ILE A 477 15.93 -25.45 -24.26
C ILE A 477 16.32 -24.02 -23.86
N GLU A 478 16.72 -23.26 -24.85
CA GLU A 478 17.12 -21.87 -24.67
C GLU A 478 15.96 -21.05 -24.09
N ASN A 479 16.25 -20.20 -23.12
CA ASN A 479 15.30 -19.34 -22.42
C ASN A 479 14.18 -20.11 -21.66
N GLN A 480 14.43 -21.37 -21.25
CA GLN A 480 13.52 -22.13 -20.39
C GLN A 480 14.19 -22.46 -19.07
N ASP A 481 13.54 -22.11 -17.97
CA ASP A 481 14.04 -22.38 -16.61
C ASP A 481 13.46 -23.66 -16.04
N VAL A 482 14.25 -24.30 -15.18
CA VAL A 482 13.80 -25.40 -14.33
C VAL A 482 13.27 -24.83 -13.03
N PHE A 483 12.04 -25.17 -12.70
CA PHE A 483 11.41 -24.81 -11.44
C PHE A 483 11.55 -25.97 -10.46
N ILE A 484 12.01 -25.66 -9.26
CA ILE A 484 12.32 -26.67 -8.23
C ILE A 484 11.73 -26.18 -6.91
N ASN A 485 10.99 -27.05 -6.22
CA ASN A 485 10.62 -26.78 -4.83
C ASN A 485 10.87 -28.00 -3.94
N VAL A 486 11.01 -27.72 -2.65
CA VAL A 486 11.19 -28.72 -1.59
C VAL A 486 10.03 -28.57 -0.62
N GLU A 487 9.26 -29.64 -0.45
CA GLU A 487 8.14 -29.72 0.50
C GLU A 487 8.57 -30.46 1.79
N GLY A 488 8.03 -29.99 2.93
CA GLY A 488 8.04 -30.67 4.21
C GLY A 488 6.99 -31.80 4.28
N THR A 489 6.85 -32.41 5.47
CA THR A 489 5.88 -33.48 5.74
C THR A 489 4.42 -32.99 5.68
N ASP A 490 4.20 -31.74 5.97
CA ASP A 490 2.90 -31.06 6.00
C ASP A 490 2.48 -30.45 4.65
N GLY A 491 3.33 -30.63 3.61
CA GLY A 491 3.09 -30.02 2.29
C GLY A 491 3.44 -28.54 2.19
N VAL A 492 4.00 -27.97 3.25
CA VAL A 492 4.51 -26.59 3.24
C VAL A 492 5.82 -26.54 2.47
N LEU A 493 5.98 -25.53 1.62
CA LEU A 493 7.24 -25.33 0.89
C LEU A 493 8.31 -24.80 1.84
N LEU A 494 9.42 -25.51 1.93
CA LEU A 494 10.61 -25.13 2.69
C LEU A 494 11.59 -24.30 1.86
N GLY A 495 11.49 -24.40 0.54
CA GLY A 495 12.27 -23.61 -0.41
C GLY A 495 11.78 -23.82 -1.83
N TYR A 496 11.91 -22.80 -2.67
CA TYR A 496 11.59 -22.86 -4.09
C TYR A 496 12.61 -22.05 -4.89
N TYR A 497 12.92 -22.54 -6.10
CA TYR A 497 14.03 -22.05 -6.91
C TYR A 497 13.67 -22.11 -8.38
N LYS A 498 14.10 -21.12 -9.11
CA LYS A 498 14.08 -21.08 -10.57
C LYS A 498 15.53 -21.08 -11.04
N VAL A 499 15.90 -22.01 -11.90
CA VAL A 499 17.29 -22.23 -12.32
C VAL A 499 17.36 -22.36 -13.84
N HIS A 500 18.16 -21.53 -14.50
CA HIS A 500 18.47 -21.73 -15.90
C HIS A 500 19.49 -22.88 -16.04
N PRO A 501 19.16 -23.98 -16.77
CA PRO A 501 20.05 -25.09 -16.91
C PRO A 501 21.18 -24.74 -17.91
N ASP A 502 22.42 -24.72 -17.43
CA ASP A 502 23.63 -24.51 -18.25
C ASP A 502 24.23 -25.82 -18.81
N SER A 503 23.68 -26.95 -18.35
CA SER A 503 24.15 -28.30 -18.74
C SER A 503 23.00 -29.29 -18.68
N THR A 504 23.28 -30.53 -19.18
CA THR A 504 22.33 -31.65 -19.20
C THR A 504 22.07 -32.28 -17.83
N GLY A 505 22.48 -31.66 -16.74
CA GLY A 505 22.23 -32.21 -15.41
C GLY A 505 22.41 -31.22 -14.28
N ILE A 506 21.44 -31.22 -13.36
CA ILE A 506 21.47 -30.46 -12.12
C ILE A 506 21.60 -31.45 -10.98
N LYS A 507 22.69 -31.39 -10.20
CA LYS A 507 22.89 -32.25 -9.03
C LYS A 507 22.49 -31.51 -7.76
N LEU A 508 21.57 -32.11 -6.97
CA LEU A 508 21.10 -31.61 -5.70
C LEU A 508 21.50 -32.59 -4.60
N ASN A 509 22.09 -32.12 -3.50
CA ASN A 509 22.59 -32.99 -2.44
C ASN A 509 21.58 -33.06 -1.28
N ASN A 510 21.54 -34.22 -0.58
CA ASN A 510 20.67 -34.43 0.58
C ASN A 510 20.88 -33.38 1.71
N LYS A 511 22.12 -32.90 1.89
CA LYS A 511 22.47 -31.87 2.87
C LYS A 511 21.81 -30.51 2.57
N ASP A 512 21.43 -30.23 1.30
CA ASP A 512 20.88 -28.97 0.84
C ASP A 512 19.35 -28.94 0.91
N PHE A 513 18.72 -30.11 1.20
CA PHE A 513 17.25 -30.23 1.29
C PHE A 513 16.68 -29.85 2.67
N GLY A 514 17.51 -29.50 3.65
CA GLY A 514 17.06 -29.15 4.99
C GLY A 514 16.22 -30.26 5.62
N GLN A 515 14.97 -29.96 6.02
CA GLN A 515 14.01 -30.94 6.54
C GLN A 515 13.07 -31.48 5.45
N GLY A 516 13.38 -31.25 4.18
CA GLY A 516 12.56 -31.61 3.03
C GLY A 516 12.31 -33.12 2.93
N LYS A 517 11.11 -33.46 2.46
CA LYS A 517 10.62 -34.82 2.27
C LYS A 517 10.27 -35.14 0.82
N LYS A 518 9.96 -34.11 0.03
CA LYS A 518 9.58 -34.26 -1.36
C LYS A 518 10.22 -33.16 -2.21
N LEU A 519 10.80 -33.55 -3.32
CA LEU A 519 11.30 -32.68 -4.36
C LEU A 519 10.29 -32.65 -5.51
N ASN A 520 9.89 -31.49 -5.93
CA ASN A 520 9.04 -31.28 -7.09
C ASN A 520 9.83 -30.47 -8.13
N VAL A 521 9.73 -30.89 -9.39
CA VAL A 521 10.45 -30.27 -10.51
C VAL A 521 9.49 -30.08 -11.67
N SER A 522 9.57 -28.90 -12.31
CA SER A 522 8.86 -28.59 -13.55
C SER A 522 9.84 -28.00 -14.56
N TYR A 523 9.79 -28.48 -15.80
CA TYR A 523 10.60 -27.98 -16.91
C TYR A 523 9.87 -28.15 -18.22
N ASN A 524 9.73 -27.08 -18.99
CA ASN A 524 9.05 -27.07 -20.27
C ASN A 524 7.67 -27.74 -20.23
N GLY A 525 6.87 -27.40 -19.23
CA GLY A 525 5.51 -27.93 -19.03
C GLY A 525 5.43 -29.36 -18.48
N PHE A 526 6.54 -30.12 -18.44
CA PHE A 526 6.57 -31.44 -17.83
C PHE A 526 6.89 -31.34 -16.35
N TYR A 527 6.15 -32.10 -15.52
CA TYR A 527 6.31 -32.16 -14.07
C TYR A 527 6.65 -33.58 -13.62
N ASP A 528 7.55 -33.69 -12.68
CA ASP A 528 7.84 -34.93 -11.96
C ASP A 528 8.26 -34.64 -10.52
N SER A 529 8.14 -35.64 -9.64
CA SER A 529 8.50 -35.47 -8.24
C SER A 529 9.08 -36.78 -7.66
N CYS A 530 9.93 -36.64 -6.64
CA CYS A 530 10.45 -37.79 -5.94
C CYS A 530 10.58 -37.51 -4.43
N PRO A 531 10.55 -38.61 -3.60
CA PRO A 531 10.87 -38.47 -2.18
C PRO A 531 12.35 -38.12 -2.02
N ILE A 532 12.66 -37.34 -0.99
CA ILE A 532 14.01 -36.96 -0.61
C ILE A 532 14.22 -37.18 0.89
N SER A 533 15.46 -37.26 1.30
CA SER A 533 15.87 -37.40 2.70
C SER A 533 16.78 -36.24 3.06
N GLY A 534 16.20 -35.14 3.47
CA GLY A 534 16.95 -34.00 4.00
C GLY A 534 17.64 -34.33 5.33
N MET A 535 18.80 -33.72 5.56
CA MET A 535 19.68 -34.01 6.71
C MET A 535 19.49 -33.02 7.87
N GLY A 536 18.45 -32.19 7.84
CA GLY A 536 18.17 -31.14 8.83
C GLY A 536 18.73 -29.77 8.43
N GLY A 537 18.31 -28.72 9.19
CA GLY A 537 18.65 -27.34 8.89
C GLY A 537 17.73 -26.71 7.82
N ASP A 538 18.17 -25.59 7.27
CA ASP A 538 17.45 -24.86 6.24
C ASP A 538 17.73 -25.42 4.84
N VAL A 539 16.74 -25.31 3.94
CA VAL A 539 16.91 -25.65 2.53
C VAL A 539 17.88 -24.66 1.88
N ASN A 540 18.92 -25.19 1.22
CA ASN A 540 19.96 -24.36 0.59
C ASN A 540 20.44 -24.92 -0.74
N LEU A 541 19.55 -25.13 -1.69
CA LEU A 541 19.87 -25.70 -3.01
C LEU A 541 20.82 -24.84 -3.85
N LEU A 542 21.00 -23.56 -3.48
CA LEU A 542 21.75 -22.59 -4.27
C LEU A 542 23.25 -22.54 -3.97
N THR A 543 23.76 -23.27 -2.99
CA THR A 543 25.18 -23.18 -2.58
C THR A 543 26.13 -23.54 -3.74
N GLN A 544 25.73 -24.44 -4.61
CA GLN A 544 26.55 -24.85 -5.77
C GLN A 544 26.34 -23.95 -6.99
N TYR A 545 25.16 -23.38 -7.17
CA TYR A 545 24.83 -22.48 -8.30
C TYR A 545 25.33 -21.05 -8.12
N ARG A 546 25.52 -20.58 -6.88
CA ARG A 546 26.09 -19.25 -6.60
C ARG A 546 27.52 -19.06 -7.10
N ASN A 547 28.24 -20.17 -7.31
CA ASN A 547 29.63 -20.13 -7.77
C ASN A 547 29.78 -20.19 -9.30
N SER A 548 28.73 -20.52 -10.06
CA SER A 548 28.81 -20.72 -11.51
C SER A 548 28.08 -19.69 -12.36
N GLN A 549 27.15 -18.91 -11.78
CA GLN A 549 26.45 -17.87 -12.52
C GLN A 549 26.46 -16.53 -11.78
N ASN A 550 27.21 -15.59 -12.31
CA ASN A 550 27.06 -14.18 -12.01
C ASN A 550 25.66 -13.72 -12.50
N GLY A 551 24.67 -13.65 -11.61
CA GLY A 551 23.74 -12.62 -11.83
C GLY A 551 22.24 -12.80 -11.69
N THR A 552 21.62 -13.93 -11.41
CA THR A 552 20.16 -14.00 -11.45
C THR A 552 19.43 -14.36 -10.14
N PHE A 553 20.10 -14.71 -9.09
CA PHE A 553 19.52 -14.74 -7.74
C PHE A 553 20.23 -13.73 -6.85
N LYS A 554 20.10 -12.46 -7.18
CA LYS A 554 20.26 -11.45 -6.16
C LYS A 554 19.07 -11.61 -5.22
N LYS A 555 19.25 -12.23 -4.02
CA LYS A 555 18.68 -11.58 -2.85
C LYS A 555 19.05 -10.12 -3.08
N VAL A 556 18.10 -9.28 -3.38
CA VAL A 556 18.34 -7.85 -3.52
C VAL A 556 18.67 -7.35 -2.12
N LYS A 557 19.90 -7.62 -1.65
CA LYS A 557 20.56 -6.63 -0.84
C LYS A 557 20.70 -5.48 -1.82
N LYS A 558 19.85 -4.50 -1.70
CA LYS A 558 20.00 -3.23 -2.39
C LYS A 558 21.43 -2.76 -2.13
N GLU A 559 22.38 -3.15 -2.98
CA GLU A 559 23.63 -2.44 -3.16
C GLU A 559 23.24 -1.22 -3.96
N GLY A 560 22.78 -0.21 -3.28
CA GLY A 560 22.31 1.00 -3.89
C GLY A 560 22.11 2.07 -2.84
N TRP A 561 21.81 3.26 -3.29
CA TRP A 561 21.49 4.39 -2.44
C TRP A 561 20.21 4.13 -1.66
N GLN A 562 20.31 4.02 -0.35
CA GLN A 562 19.15 4.01 0.54
C GLN A 562 18.67 5.46 0.69
N LYS A 563 17.40 5.69 0.43
CA LYS A 563 16.77 7.01 0.55
C LYS A 563 16.07 7.10 1.90
N THR A 564 16.20 8.22 2.59
CA THR A 564 15.45 8.50 3.81
C THR A 564 14.88 9.90 3.74
N THR A 565 13.80 10.14 4.45
CA THR A 565 13.22 11.48 4.60
C THR A 565 13.34 11.89 6.06
N TYR A 566 13.83 13.07 6.34
CA TYR A 566 14.00 13.55 7.70
C TYR A 566 13.19 14.80 7.99
N PHE A 567 12.79 14.92 9.25
CA PHE A 567 12.19 16.09 9.86
C PHE A 567 12.97 16.41 11.13
N GLN A 568 13.37 17.65 11.27
CA GLN A 568 14.20 18.10 12.35
C GLN A 568 13.58 19.33 13.01
N TYR A 569 13.63 19.34 14.34
CA TYR A 569 13.21 20.47 15.14
C TYR A 569 14.21 20.68 16.25
N ASP A 570 14.86 21.84 16.28
CA ASP A 570 15.84 22.14 17.28
C ASP A 570 15.76 23.59 17.78
N TYR A 571 16.53 23.84 18.82
CA TYR A 571 16.68 25.11 19.47
C TYR A 571 18.12 25.58 19.34
N ASN A 572 18.29 26.87 19.07
CA ASN A 572 19.57 27.54 19.20
C ASN A 572 19.82 27.82 20.70
N LEU A 573 20.98 27.41 21.21
CA LEU A 573 21.31 27.60 22.61
C LEU A 573 21.49 29.10 22.97
N PRO A 574 21.32 29.49 24.23
CA PRO A 574 21.47 30.91 24.62
C PRO A 574 22.87 31.44 24.36
N ASN A 575 22.94 32.69 23.90
CA ASN A 575 24.19 33.43 23.78
C ASN A 575 23.91 34.91 24.03
N GLY A 576 24.29 35.43 25.20
CA GLY A 576 24.02 36.80 25.62
C GLY A 576 22.52 37.11 25.61
N THR A 577 22.11 38.14 24.86
CA THR A 577 20.70 38.57 24.72
C THR A 577 19.87 37.65 23.84
N TRP A 578 20.48 36.68 23.16
CA TRP A 578 19.78 35.70 22.35
C TRP A 578 19.17 34.61 23.21
N ASN A 579 17.87 34.46 23.14
CA ASN A 579 17.10 33.55 23.99
C ASN A 579 16.72 32.26 23.25
N CYS A 580 17.23 31.12 23.74
CA CYS A 580 17.00 29.82 23.16
C CYS A 580 15.52 29.42 23.12
N GLY A 581 14.69 29.81 24.08
CA GLY A 581 13.28 29.47 24.13
C GLY A 581 12.45 30.00 22.96
N PHE A 582 13.01 30.92 22.18
CA PHE A 582 12.34 31.56 21.05
C PHE A 582 13.10 31.42 19.71
N SER A 583 14.38 31.07 19.78
CA SER A 583 15.19 30.78 18.58
C SER A 583 15.03 29.32 18.23
N ARG A 584 14.43 29.06 17.05
CA ARG A 584 14.01 27.73 16.59
C ARG A 584 14.50 27.48 15.19
N HIS A 585 14.80 26.21 14.94
CA HIS A 585 15.13 25.72 13.62
C HIS A 585 14.20 24.56 13.28
N PHE A 586 13.67 24.57 12.08
CA PHE A 586 12.89 23.49 11.51
C PHE A 586 13.49 23.14 10.15
N ALA A 587 13.72 21.85 9.92
CA ALA A 587 14.25 21.37 8.66
C ALA A 587 13.50 20.13 8.20
N PHE A 588 13.38 19.97 6.90
CA PHE A 588 12.97 18.74 6.30
C PHE A 588 13.73 18.50 4.99
N GLY A 589 13.97 17.24 4.67
CA GLY A 589 14.72 16.91 3.46
C GLY A 589 14.83 15.42 3.23
N ARG A 590 15.66 15.10 2.25
CA ARG A 590 15.99 13.72 1.91
C ARG A 590 17.48 13.48 2.08
N ARG A 591 17.81 12.26 2.50
CA ARG A 591 19.19 11.75 2.54
C ARG A 591 19.30 10.50 1.71
N TRP A 592 20.47 10.29 1.16
CA TRP A 592 20.83 9.11 0.38
C TRP A 592 22.09 8.52 1.00
N PHE A 593 22.03 7.27 1.43
CA PHE A 593 23.16 6.56 2.05
C PHE A 593 23.61 5.40 1.17
N TYR A 594 24.92 5.24 1.00
CA TYR A 594 25.55 4.16 0.26
C TYR A 594 26.52 3.39 1.15
N GLY A 595 26.53 2.02 1.05
CA GLY A 595 27.45 1.14 1.75
C GLY A 595 26.81 0.17 2.72
N LYS A 596 27.56 -0.86 3.13
CA LYS A 596 27.09 -2.00 3.93
C LYS A 596 27.22 -1.81 5.45
N SER A 597 28.37 -1.29 5.90
CA SER A 597 28.72 -1.20 7.32
C SER A 597 28.89 0.23 7.81
N TYR A 598 29.60 1.06 7.05
CA TYR A 598 29.76 2.49 7.30
C TYR A 598 29.17 3.21 6.10
N LYS A 599 27.97 3.75 6.27
CA LYS A 599 27.27 4.38 5.16
C LYS A 599 27.75 5.81 4.97
N ILE A 600 28.23 6.10 3.78
CA ILE A 600 28.45 7.47 3.33
C ILE A 600 27.12 7.98 2.81
N GLY A 601 26.72 9.18 3.23
CA GLY A 601 25.45 9.78 2.88
C GLY A 601 25.62 11.20 2.37
N MET A 602 24.68 11.60 1.53
CA MET A 602 24.45 13.00 1.17
C MET A 602 23.01 13.36 1.48
N GLY A 603 22.80 14.60 1.90
CA GLY A 603 21.46 15.13 2.18
C GLY A 603 21.20 16.40 1.41
N LEU A 604 19.94 16.63 1.08
CA LEU A 604 19.44 17.89 0.57
C LEU A 604 18.12 18.21 1.29
N GLY A 605 18.03 19.43 1.84
CA GLY A 605 16.87 19.84 2.60
C GLY A 605 16.58 21.32 2.53
N LEU A 606 15.43 21.67 3.04
CA LEU A 606 15.01 23.05 3.28
C LEU A 606 14.98 23.29 4.77
N ASP A 607 15.70 24.30 5.22
CA ASP A 607 15.77 24.71 6.61
C ASP A 607 15.09 26.06 6.78
N TRP A 608 14.34 26.19 7.83
CA TRP A 608 13.75 27.44 8.26
C TRP A 608 14.26 27.79 9.66
N ASN A 609 15.02 28.86 9.74
CA ASN A 609 15.64 29.33 10.97
C ASN A 609 14.94 30.58 11.47
N ARG A 610 14.77 30.66 12.77
CA ARG A 610 14.25 31.80 13.48
C ARG A 610 15.11 32.09 14.70
N PHE A 611 15.79 33.21 14.70
CA PHE A 611 16.55 33.72 15.81
C PHE A 611 15.82 34.88 16.45
N VAL A 612 15.76 34.92 17.79
CA VAL A 612 15.05 35.96 18.52
C VAL A 612 15.98 36.54 19.59
N GLN A 613 16.17 37.85 19.56
CA GLN A 613 16.85 38.63 20.55
C GLN A 613 15.81 39.47 21.32
N ARG A 614 15.92 39.54 22.65
CA ARG A 614 15.01 40.30 23.52
C ARG A 614 15.80 41.16 24.48
N ASN A 615 15.17 42.23 24.94
CA ASN A 615 15.70 43.17 25.98
C ASN A 615 17.04 43.78 25.60
N LEU A 616 17.07 44.44 24.46
CA LEU A 616 18.27 45.11 23.95
C LEU A 616 18.65 46.32 24.75
N TYR A 617 17.74 46.92 25.54
CA TYR A 617 18.03 48.05 26.45
C TYR A 617 17.22 47.95 27.73
N ALA A 618 17.89 48.18 28.87
CA ALA A 618 17.27 48.65 30.09
C ALA A 618 16.79 50.11 29.88
N PRO A 619 15.67 50.53 30.40
CA PRO A 619 15.23 51.90 30.25
C PRO A 619 16.25 52.84 30.89
N SER A 620 17.06 53.49 30.10
CA SER A 620 17.80 54.66 30.54
C SER A 620 16.83 55.82 30.46
N SER A 621 16.70 56.51 31.55
CA SER A 621 15.82 57.62 31.87
C SER A 621 16.07 58.86 31.00
N ILE A 622 15.87 58.80 29.69
CA ILE A 622 15.84 60.00 28.83
C ILE A 622 14.91 59.75 27.64
N ILE A 623 13.85 60.49 27.69
CA ILE A 623 12.90 60.94 26.73
C ILE A 623 13.19 60.59 25.24
N ASP A 624 12.18 60.08 24.56
CA ASP A 624 12.02 60.02 23.09
C ASP A 624 12.81 59.03 22.26
N HIS A 625 13.29 57.91 22.79
CA HIS A 625 13.81 56.83 21.93
C HIS A 625 12.93 55.60 22.03
N PRO A 626 12.49 55.03 20.89
CA PRO A 626 11.77 53.77 20.86
C PRO A 626 12.70 52.67 21.40
N SER A 627 12.30 52.01 22.49
CA SER A 627 13.08 50.86 23.00
C SER A 627 12.83 49.66 22.08
N ASN A 628 13.90 49.12 21.48
CA ASN A 628 13.87 47.89 20.76
C ASN A 628 13.55 46.71 21.70
N ASP A 629 12.31 46.27 21.73
CA ASP A 629 11.87 45.21 22.61
C ASP A 629 12.24 43.82 22.08
N ARG A 630 12.25 43.71 20.77
CA ARG A 630 12.49 42.43 20.13
C ARG A 630 12.96 42.56 18.69
N VAL A 631 14.06 41.89 18.38
CA VAL A 631 14.53 41.66 17.01
C VAL A 631 14.38 40.19 16.67
N MET A 632 13.76 39.90 15.54
CA MET A 632 13.60 38.54 15.04
C MET A 632 14.19 38.45 13.66
N MET A 633 15.16 37.55 13.50
CA MET A 633 15.75 37.20 12.21
C MET A 633 15.19 35.87 11.74
N CYS A 634 14.76 35.79 10.51
CA CYS A 634 14.27 34.57 9.89
C CYS A 634 14.97 34.37 8.54
N ASN A 635 15.39 33.13 8.26
CA ASN A 635 15.84 32.76 6.94
C ASN A 635 15.24 31.41 6.53
N MET A 636 15.11 31.22 5.24
CA MET A 636 14.85 29.94 4.63
C MET A 636 16.08 29.58 3.81
N GLN A 637 16.61 28.39 4.02
CA GLN A 637 17.89 27.96 3.50
C GLN A 637 17.73 26.65 2.72
N LEU A 638 18.39 26.59 1.56
CA LEU A 638 18.67 25.32 0.92
C LEU A 638 19.95 24.75 1.52
N ARG A 639 19.86 23.59 2.16
CA ARG A 639 20.94 22.94 2.89
C ARG A 639 21.38 21.65 2.21
N GLY A 640 22.68 21.51 1.98
CA GLY A 640 23.33 20.28 1.60
C GLY A 640 24.13 19.68 2.76
N GLU A 641 24.12 18.37 2.89
CA GLU A 641 24.86 17.63 3.91
C GLU A 641 25.73 16.54 3.29
N LEU A 642 26.91 16.33 3.91
CA LEU A 642 27.73 15.15 3.70
C LEU A 642 27.86 14.45 5.03
N LEU A 643 27.47 13.17 5.09
CA LEU A 643 27.30 12.41 6.32
C LEU A 643 28.04 11.10 6.26
N GLN A 644 28.53 10.65 7.42
CA GLN A 644 28.97 9.29 7.63
C GLN A 644 28.11 8.66 8.72
N ARG A 645 27.36 7.60 8.39
CA ARG A 645 26.55 6.83 9.33
C ARG A 645 27.32 5.64 9.83
N ILE A 646 27.45 5.53 11.14
CA ILE A 646 28.10 4.43 11.87
C ILE A 646 27.00 3.67 12.61
N PRO A 647 26.53 2.51 12.09
CA PRO A 647 25.50 1.72 12.76
C PRO A 647 26.10 0.90 13.90
N ILE A 648 25.57 1.05 15.10
CA ILE A 648 25.90 0.22 16.27
C ILE A 648 24.86 -0.91 16.32
N ARG A 649 25.06 -1.94 15.50
CA ARG A 649 24.08 -3.00 15.19
C ARG A 649 23.50 -3.72 16.40
N ARG A 650 24.30 -3.91 17.47
CA ARG A 650 23.89 -4.67 18.66
C ARG A 650 22.71 -3.99 19.40
N TRP A 651 22.56 -2.67 19.23
CA TRP A 651 21.61 -1.87 19.99
C TRP A 651 20.61 -1.11 19.11
N GLY A 652 20.64 -1.29 17.78
CA GLY A 652 19.77 -0.54 16.86
C GLY A 652 20.05 0.96 16.81
N ILE A 653 21.24 1.38 17.24
CA ILE A 653 21.64 2.78 17.31
C ILE A 653 22.43 3.15 16.05
N ASN A 654 22.17 4.32 15.49
CA ASN A 654 22.99 4.94 14.45
C ASN A 654 23.65 6.21 15.00
N TRP A 655 24.90 6.37 14.70
CA TRP A 655 25.63 7.61 14.96
C TRP A 655 26.04 8.22 13.62
N ASP A 656 25.52 9.41 13.32
CA ASP A 656 25.85 10.15 12.12
C ASP A 656 26.76 11.31 12.47
N LEU A 657 27.83 11.45 11.72
CA LEU A 657 28.76 12.58 11.74
C LEU A 657 28.78 13.22 10.37
N GLY A 658 28.81 14.55 10.30
CA GLY A 658 28.83 15.21 9.01
C GLY A 658 29.14 16.69 9.04
N VAL A 659 29.19 17.23 7.83
CA VAL A 659 29.28 18.64 7.58
C VAL A 659 28.12 19.11 6.73
N TYR A 660 27.74 20.35 6.88
CA TYR A 660 26.69 20.96 6.07
C TYR A 660 27.11 22.30 5.51
N GLY A 661 26.51 22.64 4.38
CA GLY A 661 26.55 23.95 3.80
C GLY A 661 25.16 24.38 3.33
N GLY A 662 24.81 25.63 3.55
CA GLY A 662 23.47 26.13 3.22
C GLY A 662 23.53 27.50 2.55
N PHE A 663 22.61 27.70 1.62
CA PHE A 663 22.39 28.97 0.92
C PHE A 663 21.05 29.56 1.36
N ASN A 664 21.10 30.75 1.98
CA ASN A 664 19.93 31.48 2.44
C ASN A 664 19.13 32.07 1.28
N ILE A 665 18.02 31.42 0.89
CA ILE A 665 17.11 31.84 -0.16
C ILE A 665 16.43 33.14 0.24
N THR A 666 15.91 33.19 1.48
CA THR A 666 15.30 34.39 2.05
C THR A 666 16.00 34.82 3.32
N ARG A 667 16.09 36.11 3.54
CA ARG A 667 16.67 36.71 4.74
C ARG A 667 15.75 37.83 5.18
N ARG A 668 15.10 37.67 6.32
CA ARG A 668 14.12 38.63 6.85
C ARG A 668 14.48 39.01 8.28
N GLU A 669 14.52 40.33 8.51
CA GLU A 669 14.65 40.90 9.83
C GLU A 669 13.36 41.64 10.20
N LYS A 670 12.84 41.40 11.39
CA LYS A 670 11.67 42.02 11.93
C LYS A 670 12.00 42.65 13.27
N VAL A 671 11.94 43.98 13.32
CA VAL A 671 12.16 44.78 14.51
C VAL A 671 10.81 45.15 15.09
N THR A 672 10.65 45.01 16.39
CA THR A 672 9.46 45.41 17.14
C THR A 672 9.89 46.42 18.21
N ASP A 673 9.38 47.66 18.05
CA ASP A 673 9.58 48.76 18.96
C ASP A 673 8.37 48.93 19.83
N ARG A 674 8.56 49.18 21.14
CA ARG A 674 7.49 49.58 22.05
C ARG A 674 7.58 51.11 22.22
N LEU A 675 6.46 51.77 22.11
CA LEU A 675 6.30 53.19 22.42
C LEU A 675 5.52 53.31 23.71
N TYR A 676 6.11 54.02 24.68
CA TYR A 676 5.48 54.34 25.97
C TYR A 676 4.94 55.77 25.91
N ILE A 677 3.84 56.03 26.62
CA ILE A 677 3.33 57.40 26.79
C ILE A 677 3.83 57.88 28.15
N THR A 678 4.49 59.02 28.13
CA THR A 678 4.94 59.73 29.34
C THR A 678 4.06 60.97 29.55
N ASP A 679 3.92 61.41 30.84
CA ASP A 679 3.25 62.68 31.16
C ASP A 679 4.14 63.87 30.78
N GLU A 680 3.64 65.08 31.03
CA GLU A 680 4.38 66.34 30.75
C GLU A 680 5.68 66.47 31.56
N MET A 681 5.89 65.62 32.59
CA MET A 681 7.11 65.57 33.42
C MET A 681 8.00 64.39 33.04
N GLY A 682 7.70 63.61 32.01
CA GLY A 682 8.50 62.47 31.55
C GLY A 682 8.30 61.20 32.36
N GLN A 683 7.27 61.08 33.23
CA GLN A 683 6.96 59.87 33.97
C GLN A 683 6.02 58.96 33.17
N GLU A 684 6.26 57.65 33.20
CA GLU A 684 5.43 56.62 32.55
C GLU A 684 4.02 56.63 33.18
N ILE A 685 2.98 56.97 32.42
CA ILE A 685 1.60 57.17 32.91
C ILE A 685 0.92 55.83 33.23
N SER A 686 1.37 54.72 32.72
CA SER A 686 0.83 53.40 33.06
C SER A 686 1.73 52.23 32.66
N GLU A 687 1.55 51.08 33.32
CA GLU A 687 2.20 49.79 33.01
C GLU A 687 1.63 49.19 31.68
N GLY A 688 1.62 49.92 30.57
CA GLY A 688 1.04 49.41 29.32
C GLY A 688 1.78 49.86 28.06
N VAL A 689 1.91 48.96 27.11
CA VAL A 689 2.37 49.23 25.74
C VAL A 689 1.24 49.88 24.98
N TYR A 690 1.34 51.18 24.69
CA TYR A 690 0.28 51.92 24.00
C TYR A 690 0.36 51.84 22.46
N SER A 691 1.52 51.65 21.91
CA SER A 691 1.67 51.38 20.51
C SER A 691 2.86 50.44 20.24
N LYS A 692 2.74 49.65 19.22
CA LYS A 692 3.72 48.69 18.79
C LYS A 692 4.06 48.92 17.34
N LYS A 693 5.20 49.47 17.04
CA LYS A 693 5.68 49.63 15.68
C LYS A 693 6.43 48.39 15.26
N VAL A 694 6.02 47.77 14.16
CA VAL A 694 6.69 46.63 13.59
C VAL A 694 7.25 46.97 12.23
N THR A 695 8.56 46.94 12.08
CA THR A 695 9.25 47.18 10.82
C THR A 695 9.86 45.84 10.31
N THR A 696 9.65 45.52 9.06
CA THR A 696 10.17 44.30 8.44
C THR A 696 11.10 44.65 7.29
N TYR A 697 12.34 44.20 7.38
CA TYR A 697 13.33 44.31 6.33
C TYR A 697 13.44 43.01 5.57
N TYR A 698 13.22 43.05 4.25
CA TYR A 698 13.38 41.90 3.36
C TYR A 698 14.78 41.94 2.74
N ASN A 699 15.40 40.76 2.53
CA ASN A 699 16.77 40.61 2.04
C ASN A 699 17.81 41.34 2.93
N ALA A 700 17.66 41.22 4.25
CA ALA A 700 18.55 41.86 5.22
C ALA A 700 20.02 41.64 4.89
N LYS A 701 20.74 42.68 4.51
CA LYS A 701 22.14 42.62 4.12
C LYS A 701 23.07 42.22 5.25
N ALA A 702 22.66 42.48 6.48
CA ALA A 702 23.36 42.08 7.69
C ALA A 702 23.42 40.56 7.94
N MET A 703 22.50 39.79 7.31
CA MET A 703 22.50 38.33 7.45
C MET A 703 23.36 37.66 6.38
N ASN A 704 24.14 36.67 6.81
CA ASN A 704 24.99 35.90 5.91
C ASN A 704 24.17 35.18 4.83
N ARG A 705 24.68 35.10 3.64
CA ARG A 705 24.07 34.39 2.55
C ARG A 705 24.45 32.90 2.52
N PHE A 706 25.60 32.56 3.04
CA PHE A 706 26.11 31.20 3.14
C PHE A 706 26.36 30.84 4.61
N GLU A 707 25.83 29.71 5.02
CA GLU A 707 26.11 29.12 6.32
C GLU A 707 26.75 27.75 6.13
N TYR A 708 27.67 27.39 7.00
CA TYR A 708 28.31 26.08 7.01
C TYR A 708 28.70 25.68 8.43
N GLY A 709 28.84 24.36 8.63
CA GLY A 709 29.14 23.84 9.96
C GLY A 709 29.28 22.32 10.00
N ALA A 710 29.37 21.81 11.21
CA ALA A 710 29.39 20.40 11.51
C ALA A 710 28.09 19.94 12.15
N THR A 711 27.76 18.68 11.97
CA THR A 711 26.53 18.07 12.51
C THR A 711 26.83 16.70 13.09
N THR A 712 26.14 16.34 14.16
CA THR A 712 26.15 15.01 14.72
C THR A 712 24.75 14.61 15.13
N ARG A 713 24.43 13.30 15.04
CA ARG A 713 23.16 12.75 15.42
C ARG A 713 23.34 11.36 16.00
N ILE A 714 22.66 11.09 17.11
CA ILE A 714 22.55 9.75 17.66
C ILE A 714 21.06 9.38 17.59
N SER A 715 20.72 8.30 16.88
CA SER A 715 19.35 7.87 16.67
C SER A 715 19.16 6.39 16.95
N TYR A 716 17.97 6.03 17.40
CA TYR A 716 17.52 4.65 17.60
C TYR A 716 16.53 4.28 16.51
N THR A 717 16.70 3.09 15.92
CA THR A 717 15.82 2.59 14.85
C THR A 717 14.67 1.81 15.45
N ILE A 718 13.45 2.27 15.19
CA ILE A 718 12.20 1.58 15.58
C ILE A 718 11.64 0.87 14.37
N ALA A 719 11.40 -0.44 14.51
CA ALA A 719 10.75 -1.31 13.50
C ALA A 719 11.34 -1.20 12.07
N ASN A 720 12.61 -0.81 11.94
CA ASN A 720 13.32 -0.53 10.68
C ASN A 720 12.67 0.56 9.79
N MET A 721 11.73 1.32 10.33
CA MET A 721 10.95 2.32 9.60
C MET A 721 11.27 3.75 10.00
N LEU A 722 11.61 3.94 11.26
CA LEU A 722 11.74 5.24 11.86
C LEU A 722 13.00 5.31 12.72
N ASN A 723 13.85 6.27 12.45
CA ASN A 723 14.93 6.64 13.34
C ASN A 723 14.47 7.86 14.15
N ILE A 724 14.48 7.74 15.47
CA ILE A 724 14.27 8.86 16.39
C ILE A 724 15.61 9.18 17.02
N GLY A 725 16.04 10.42 16.92
CA GLY A 725 17.37 10.79 17.40
C GLY A 725 17.46 12.17 18.01
N VAL A 726 18.54 12.36 18.76
CA VAL A 726 19.01 13.66 19.21
C VAL A 726 19.98 14.18 18.17
N TYR A 727 19.75 15.40 17.73
CA TYR A 727 20.54 16.12 16.76
C TYR A 727 21.30 17.26 17.43
N GLY A 728 22.56 17.44 17.03
CA GLY A 728 23.36 18.58 17.38
C GLY A 728 24.10 19.14 16.18
N SER A 729 24.16 20.44 16.07
CA SER A 729 25.01 21.10 15.08
C SER A 729 25.80 22.27 15.66
N TYR A 730 26.96 22.45 15.07
CA TYR A 730 27.83 23.57 15.36
C TYR A 730 28.07 24.38 14.08
N ARG A 731 27.62 25.62 14.08
CA ARG A 731 27.79 26.54 12.96
C ARG A 731 29.16 27.19 13.03
N LEU A 732 29.91 27.08 11.97
CA LEU A 732 31.24 27.68 11.80
C LEU A 732 31.16 29.08 11.21
N SER A 733 30.09 29.40 10.47
CA SER A 733 29.84 30.71 9.89
C SER A 733 29.07 31.62 10.84
N ASN A 734 29.26 32.92 10.72
CA ASN A 734 28.43 33.89 11.45
C ASN A 734 27.08 34.06 10.78
N VAL A 735 26.01 34.29 11.53
CA VAL A 735 24.67 34.67 11.00
C VAL A 735 24.68 36.13 10.55
N ILE A 736 25.37 36.98 11.31
CA ILE A 736 25.50 38.43 11.13
C ILE A 736 26.89 38.73 10.60
N ILE A 737 26.99 39.43 9.48
CA ILE A 737 28.28 39.69 8.76
C ILE A 737 28.66 41.15 8.68
N GLY A 738 27.94 42.10 9.29
CA GLY A 738 28.38 43.50 9.35
C GLY A 738 27.34 44.57 9.56
N GLY A 739 27.72 45.58 9.93
CA GLY A 739 27.68 46.99 10.22
C GLY A 739 26.36 47.78 10.22
N ASP A 740 25.25 47.34 9.65
CA ASP A 740 23.97 48.06 9.67
C ASP A 740 22.86 47.26 10.38
N ALA A 741 23.24 46.29 11.17
CA ALA A 741 22.26 45.52 11.93
C ALA A 741 21.81 46.35 13.15
N VAL A 742 20.53 46.51 13.34
CA VAL A 742 19.88 46.98 14.57
C VAL A 742 20.26 46.08 15.78
N VAL A 743 20.86 44.94 15.50
CA VAL A 743 21.34 43.90 16.43
C VAL A 743 22.78 44.21 16.73
N GLY A 744 23.15 44.30 18.03
CA GLY A 744 24.54 44.49 18.43
C GLY A 744 25.47 43.37 17.89
N ASP A 745 26.77 43.53 18.08
CA ASP A 745 27.87 42.69 17.53
C ASP A 745 27.88 41.21 17.99
N ILE A 746 26.90 40.78 18.78
CA ILE A 746 26.81 39.41 19.29
C ILE A 746 26.00 38.53 18.36
N ASN A 747 26.65 37.57 17.72
CA ASN A 747 25.96 36.56 16.91
C ASN A 747 25.14 35.58 17.78
N PRO A 748 24.04 35.00 17.24
CA PRO A 748 23.37 33.86 17.88
C PRO A 748 24.36 32.74 18.18
N SER A 749 24.08 31.93 19.20
CA SER A 749 24.90 30.78 19.51
C SER A 749 25.21 29.92 18.29
N PRO A 750 26.44 29.44 18.13
CA PRO A 750 26.74 28.50 17.03
C PRO A 750 26.14 27.13 17.27
N TRP A 751 25.68 26.82 18.49
CA TRP A 751 25.14 25.52 18.86
C TRP A 751 23.63 25.43 18.67
N ASN A 752 23.16 24.38 17.96
CA ASN A 752 21.76 23.95 17.93
C ASN A 752 21.69 22.54 18.52
N VAL A 753 20.62 22.27 19.27
CA VAL A 753 20.33 20.97 19.85
C VAL A 753 18.82 20.70 19.70
N GLY A 754 18.44 19.51 19.24
CA GLY A 754 17.05 19.18 19.04
C GLY A 754 16.81 17.70 18.77
N ILE A 755 15.64 17.42 18.25
CA ILE A 755 15.21 16.08 17.88
C ILE A 755 15.07 15.96 16.37
N GLU A 756 15.33 14.77 15.88
CA GLU A 756 15.13 14.43 14.48
C GLU A 756 14.35 13.14 14.35
N LEU A 757 13.41 13.14 13.43
CA LEU A 757 12.70 11.97 12.96
C LEU A 757 13.17 11.69 11.53
N GLU A 758 13.64 10.48 11.27
CA GLU A 758 14.05 10.07 9.93
C GLU A 758 13.26 8.83 9.53
N LEU A 759 12.45 8.99 8.50
CA LEU A 759 11.69 7.90 7.90
C LEU A 759 12.61 7.11 6.96
N VAL A 760 12.69 5.82 7.22
CA VAL A 760 13.43 4.85 6.39
C VAL A 760 12.39 4.11 5.55
N PRO A 761 12.37 4.32 4.24
CA PRO A 761 11.42 3.66 3.35
C PRO A 761 11.71 2.18 3.16
#